data_74cd617f0bc615fd5cfd72b0ff05e774
#
_entry.id   74cd617f0bc615fd5cfd72b0ff05e774
#
_cell.length_a   1.000
_cell.length_b   1.000
_cell.length_c   1.000
_cell.angle_alpha   90.00
_cell.angle_beta   90.00
_cell.angle_gamma   90.00
#
_symmetry.space_group_name_H-M   'P 1'
#
loop_
_entity.id
_entity.type
_entity.pdbx_description
1 polymer ?
#
loop_
_entity_poly.entity_id
_entity_poly.type
_entity_poly.pdbx_seq_one_letter_code
_entity_poly.pdbx_strand_id
1 'polypeptide(L)'
;MASQVSPGVMIKERDLTNAVVTGVLQIRAAHASSFTKGPIGDIVNINSQKELISVFGTPNEDNSEDWLVANEFLNYGGRLAVVRAASTGLLNATTGSGVLIANDLQWQAGAGTSETFAARTAGVHGNSLMGVLVDAGPDYILDLATAPANVTIAVGDSLAFSNGTTATVVAGTQNALVVKASAALTSAATLTDGGATVALTSVKDWYLNTEVGSTGVRLSDIGPRPVSTQHALDNGISGDALHFAVIDTTGAVTGTANTIVEKFTFLSKLTDATSEENANIYYKSVINSISTQLFHGTSVSTNANMTGEAWDQATASVSGAMARVGAESGQLQNGADGSGYTSGQFAAAMDLFVDTEETDIDFVLMGGSMSTKSDTQAKATKVIAIAAGRKDCIAFVSPFKGDQIASTGGNSLTSIQQKENTLDFFSGLTSTSYAVFDSGYKYVYDRFSDKYRYIPCNGDTAGLCVATSNVQEDWYSPAGLNRGGILNAVKLAYNPNKADRDELYQNRINPITSLKGQGITLFGDKTALSAPSAFDRINVRRLFLNLEKRARRLAEGVLFEQNDATTRAGFASALNSYLAEVQARRGVTDFLVVCDESNNTADVIDRNEFVAEIYVKPTRSINFITVTFTATKTGVSFSEVVGR
;
A
#
# COMPACT_ATOMS: atom_id res chain seq x y z
N MET A 1 -18.66 -8.19 43.49
CA MET A 1 -18.64 -9.66 43.47
C MET A 1 -19.01 -10.14 44.87
N ALA A 2 -20.15 -10.80 45.04
CA ALA A 2 -20.54 -11.34 46.34
C ALA A 2 -19.67 -12.57 46.62
N SER A 3 -18.83 -12.49 47.64
CA SER A 3 -18.06 -13.65 48.14
C SER A 3 -18.99 -14.50 49.02
N GLN A 4 -19.09 -15.78 48.70
CA GLN A 4 -19.80 -16.71 49.56
C GLN A 4 -19.02 -16.88 50.87
N VAL A 5 -19.65 -16.56 52.00
CA VAL A 5 -19.00 -16.58 53.31
C VAL A 5 -19.32 -17.88 54.10
N SER A 6 -20.20 -18.74 53.60
CA SER A 6 -20.56 -20.03 54.20
C SER A 6 -20.19 -21.20 53.31
N PRO A 7 -19.91 -22.41 53.85
CA PRO A 7 -19.65 -23.59 53.06
C PRO A 7 -20.81 -23.89 52.09
N GLY A 8 -20.55 -23.94 50.82
CA GLY A 8 -21.52 -24.24 49.76
C GLY A 8 -20.83 -24.52 48.45
N VAL A 9 -21.48 -25.24 47.54
CA VAL A 9 -20.98 -25.51 46.20
C VAL A 9 -21.36 -24.36 45.29
N MET A 10 -20.35 -23.62 44.79
CA MET A 10 -20.54 -22.60 43.77
C MET A 10 -20.35 -23.22 42.39
N ILE A 11 -21.43 -23.42 41.66
CA ILE A 11 -21.38 -23.80 40.24
C ILE A 11 -21.12 -22.54 39.43
N LYS A 12 -19.97 -22.44 38.78
CA LYS A 12 -19.70 -21.44 37.77
C LYS A 12 -19.87 -22.09 36.41
N GLU A 13 -20.91 -21.73 35.70
CA GLU A 13 -20.97 -21.98 34.27
C GLU A 13 -19.93 -21.08 33.60
N ARG A 14 -18.98 -21.66 32.94
CA ARG A 14 -18.06 -21.01 32.03
C ARG A 14 -18.48 -21.42 30.63
N ASP A 15 -19.12 -20.52 29.92
CA ASP A 15 -19.42 -20.71 28.52
C ASP A 15 -18.08 -20.74 27.74
N LEU A 16 -17.63 -21.93 27.41
CA LEU A 16 -16.49 -22.20 26.53
C LEU A 16 -16.94 -22.33 25.07
N THR A 17 -18.22 -22.10 24.78
CA THR A 17 -18.77 -22.02 23.43
C THR A 17 -18.59 -20.64 22.78
N ASN A 18 -17.86 -19.70 23.40
CA ASN A 18 -17.20 -18.73 22.56
C ASN A 18 -16.33 -19.53 21.60
N ALA A 19 -16.96 -19.90 20.47
CA ALA A 19 -16.24 -20.21 19.29
C ALA A 19 -15.11 -19.17 19.25
N VAL A 20 -13.88 -19.61 19.39
CA VAL A 20 -12.78 -18.88 18.77
C VAL A 20 -13.35 -18.60 17.41
N VAL A 21 -13.75 -17.34 17.18
CA VAL A 21 -13.98 -16.86 15.81
C VAL A 21 -12.65 -17.22 15.20
N THR A 22 -12.64 -18.33 14.48
CA THR A 22 -11.56 -18.67 13.57
C THR A 22 -11.59 -17.46 12.67
N GLY A 23 -10.69 -16.52 12.96
CA GLY A 23 -10.57 -15.31 12.14
C GLY A 23 -10.47 -15.88 10.75
N VAL A 24 -11.41 -15.51 9.88
CA VAL A 24 -11.38 -15.95 8.48
C VAL A 24 -9.94 -15.71 8.07
N LEU A 25 -9.21 -16.78 7.76
CA LEU A 25 -7.81 -16.69 7.33
C LEU A 25 -7.83 -15.81 6.10
N GLN A 26 -7.44 -14.55 6.30
CA GLN A 26 -7.56 -13.53 5.27
C GLN A 26 -6.41 -13.75 4.32
N ILE A 27 -6.71 -14.38 3.18
CA ILE A 27 -5.75 -14.69 2.13
C ILE A 27 -5.14 -13.42 1.59
N ARG A 28 -3.82 -13.33 1.69
CA ARG A 28 -3.03 -12.19 1.26
C ARG A 28 -2.12 -12.57 0.09
N ALA A 29 -2.08 -11.73 -0.95
CA ALA A 29 -1.17 -11.90 -2.06
C ALA A 29 -0.09 -10.82 -2.09
N ALA A 30 1.14 -11.22 -2.37
CA ALA A 30 2.24 -10.32 -2.69
C ALA A 30 2.10 -9.79 -4.13
N HIS A 31 2.31 -8.51 -4.32
CA HIS A 31 2.27 -7.86 -5.62
C HIS A 31 3.25 -6.69 -5.70
N ALA A 32 3.92 -6.52 -6.84
CA ALA A 32 4.80 -5.38 -7.10
C ALA A 32 4.52 -4.74 -8.46
N SER A 33 4.55 -3.41 -8.51
CA SER A 33 4.38 -2.64 -9.76
C SER A 33 5.00 -1.24 -9.65
N SER A 34 5.14 -0.57 -10.79
CA SER A 34 5.48 0.86 -10.90
C SER A 34 4.25 1.73 -10.68
N PHE A 35 3.81 1.86 -9.46
CA PHE A 35 2.67 2.72 -9.14
C PHE A 35 3.04 4.21 -9.26
N THR A 36 2.03 5.06 -9.49
CA THR A 36 2.22 6.52 -9.65
C THR A 36 2.49 7.24 -8.33
N LYS A 37 2.17 6.61 -7.19
CA LYS A 37 2.28 7.16 -5.84
C LYS A 37 2.71 6.07 -4.87
N GLY A 38 3.02 6.43 -3.64
CA GLY A 38 3.35 5.50 -2.55
C GLY A 38 4.85 5.32 -2.31
N PRO A 39 5.23 4.71 -1.17
CA PRO A 39 6.62 4.47 -0.81
C PRO A 39 7.26 3.41 -1.71
N ILE A 40 8.57 3.52 -1.91
CA ILE A 40 9.36 2.57 -2.69
C ILE A 40 10.12 1.68 -1.73
N GLY A 41 10.09 0.37 -1.98
CA GLY A 41 10.85 -0.58 -1.16
C GLY A 41 10.26 -0.86 0.22
N ASP A 42 9.01 -0.45 0.46
CA ASP A 42 8.26 -0.76 1.67
C ASP A 42 7.03 -1.61 1.32
N ILE A 43 6.72 -2.57 2.18
CA ILE A 43 5.54 -3.42 2.03
C ILE A 43 4.34 -2.71 2.65
N VAL A 44 3.34 -2.42 1.84
CA VAL A 44 2.09 -1.80 2.28
C VAL A 44 0.94 -2.79 2.15
N ASN A 45 0.20 -2.99 3.24
CA ASN A 45 -0.98 -3.84 3.25
C ASN A 45 -2.20 -3.09 2.72
N ILE A 46 -2.87 -3.65 1.72
CA ILE A 46 -4.03 -3.07 1.04
C ILE A 46 -5.22 -4.03 1.14
N ASN A 47 -6.34 -3.55 1.65
CA ASN A 47 -7.52 -4.35 1.91
C ASN A 47 -8.71 -4.01 0.98
N SER A 48 -8.61 -2.92 0.23
CA SER A 48 -9.68 -2.46 -0.65
C SER A 48 -9.15 -1.64 -1.83
N GLN A 49 -9.96 -1.54 -2.90
CA GLN A 49 -9.66 -0.66 -4.03
C GLN A 49 -9.49 0.80 -3.61
N LYS A 50 -10.32 1.28 -2.66
CA LYS A 50 -10.23 2.66 -2.17
C LYS A 50 -8.86 2.93 -1.54
N GLU A 51 -8.36 1.98 -0.75
CA GLU A 51 -7.04 2.05 -0.13
C GLU A 51 -5.91 1.97 -1.17
N LEU A 52 -6.05 1.09 -2.18
CA LEU A 52 -5.12 1.00 -3.30
C LEU A 52 -4.98 2.34 -4.02
N ILE A 53 -6.10 3.02 -4.32
CA ILE A 53 -6.11 4.35 -4.93
C ILE A 53 -5.49 5.40 -3.99
N SER A 54 -5.84 5.38 -2.72
CA SER A 54 -5.35 6.37 -1.75
C SER A 54 -3.84 6.33 -1.61
N VAL A 55 -3.25 5.13 -1.52
CA VAL A 55 -1.82 4.92 -1.28
C VAL A 55 -1.02 4.96 -2.58
N PHE A 56 -1.47 4.24 -3.61
CA PHE A 56 -0.70 3.99 -4.83
C PHE A 56 -1.19 4.76 -6.06
N GLY A 57 -2.26 5.54 -5.91
CA GLY A 57 -2.84 6.33 -6.99
C GLY A 57 -3.69 5.50 -7.95
N THR A 58 -4.16 6.15 -9.01
CA THR A 58 -4.91 5.52 -10.11
C THR A 58 -3.97 4.93 -11.17
N PRO A 59 -4.44 3.96 -11.97
CA PRO A 59 -3.62 3.41 -13.04
C PRO A 59 -3.35 4.46 -14.14
N ASN A 60 -2.19 4.34 -14.76
CA ASN A 60 -1.81 5.06 -15.98
C ASN A 60 -1.53 4.09 -17.13
N GLU A 61 -1.05 4.59 -18.27
CA GLU A 61 -0.77 3.73 -19.44
C GLU A 61 0.34 2.68 -19.16
N ASP A 62 1.33 3.02 -18.32
CA ASP A 62 2.51 2.17 -18.07
C ASP A 62 2.24 1.08 -17.04
N ASN A 63 1.35 1.31 -16.07
CA ASN A 63 1.10 0.37 -14.97
C ASN A 63 -0.31 -0.26 -14.97
N SER A 64 -1.13 0.08 -15.96
CA SER A 64 -2.55 -0.31 -15.97
C SER A 64 -2.78 -1.81 -15.84
N GLU A 65 -1.93 -2.66 -16.45
CA GLU A 65 -2.09 -4.11 -16.35
C GLU A 65 -1.85 -4.61 -14.93
N ASP A 66 -0.75 -4.21 -14.32
CA ASP A 66 -0.42 -4.60 -12.94
C ASP A 66 -1.45 -4.08 -11.94
N TRP A 67 -1.84 -2.81 -12.10
CA TRP A 67 -2.82 -2.17 -11.22
C TRP A 67 -4.19 -2.85 -11.30
N LEU A 68 -4.66 -3.13 -12.53
CA LEU A 68 -5.94 -3.78 -12.73
C LEU A 68 -5.93 -5.24 -12.26
N VAL A 69 -4.83 -5.97 -12.41
CA VAL A 69 -4.65 -7.31 -11.83
C VAL A 69 -4.78 -7.28 -10.31
N ALA A 70 -4.11 -6.33 -9.66
CA ALA A 70 -4.23 -6.14 -8.21
C ALA A 70 -5.68 -5.83 -7.80
N ASN A 71 -6.34 -4.94 -8.53
CA ASN A 71 -7.74 -4.59 -8.30
C ASN A 71 -8.71 -5.77 -8.49
N GLU A 72 -8.51 -6.56 -9.55
CA GLU A 72 -9.33 -7.77 -9.76
C GLU A 72 -9.19 -8.75 -8.61
N PHE A 73 -7.98 -8.99 -8.11
CA PHE A 73 -7.77 -9.84 -6.94
C PHE A 73 -8.53 -9.33 -5.69
N LEU A 74 -8.53 -8.02 -5.45
CA LEU A 74 -9.31 -7.39 -4.36
C LEU A 74 -10.82 -7.59 -4.55
N ASN A 75 -11.32 -7.57 -5.80
CA ASN A 75 -12.74 -7.78 -6.11
C ASN A 75 -13.26 -9.17 -5.72
N TYR A 76 -12.39 -10.18 -5.64
CA TYR A 76 -12.72 -11.52 -5.12
C TYR A 76 -12.67 -11.62 -3.59
N GLY A 77 -12.37 -10.52 -2.90
CA GLY A 77 -12.26 -10.47 -1.42
C GLY A 77 -10.88 -10.82 -0.88
N GLY A 78 -9.86 -10.86 -1.73
CA GLY A 78 -8.46 -11.01 -1.33
C GLY A 78 -7.90 -9.74 -0.70
N ARG A 79 -6.74 -9.84 -0.06
CA ARG A 79 -5.93 -8.74 0.45
C ARG A 79 -4.56 -8.75 -0.21
N LEU A 80 -3.95 -7.59 -0.33
CA LEU A 80 -2.64 -7.45 -0.95
C LEU A 80 -1.60 -6.98 0.06
N ALA A 81 -0.39 -7.49 -0.10
CA ALA A 81 0.84 -6.88 0.36
C ALA A 81 1.52 -6.32 -0.89
N VAL A 82 1.60 -5.00 -1.00
CA VAL A 82 2.01 -4.31 -2.22
C VAL A 82 3.34 -3.61 -2.00
N VAL A 83 4.23 -3.71 -2.97
CA VAL A 83 5.49 -2.97 -3.03
C VAL A 83 5.53 -2.14 -4.31
N ARG A 84 5.88 -0.88 -4.17
CA ARG A 84 6.19 -0.05 -5.33
C ARG A 84 7.60 -0.34 -5.80
N ALA A 85 7.74 -0.85 -7.02
CA ALA A 85 9.03 -1.01 -7.67
C ALA A 85 9.59 0.36 -8.10
N ALA A 86 10.87 0.58 -7.89
CA ALA A 86 11.53 1.78 -8.41
C ALA A 86 11.51 1.75 -9.94
N SER A 87 11.14 2.87 -10.56
CA SER A 87 11.20 3.02 -12.02
C SER A 87 12.31 3.99 -12.42
N THR A 88 12.77 3.89 -13.66
CA THR A 88 13.83 4.78 -14.17
C THR A 88 13.29 6.20 -14.33
N GLY A 89 14.02 7.20 -13.81
CA GLY A 89 13.62 8.60 -13.89
C GLY A 89 12.53 9.02 -12.88
N LEU A 90 12.24 8.18 -11.90
CA LEU A 90 11.32 8.51 -10.81
C LEU A 90 11.94 9.54 -9.87
N LEU A 91 11.23 10.64 -9.59
CA LEU A 91 11.68 11.72 -8.72
C LEU A 91 10.57 12.20 -7.79
N ASN A 92 10.93 12.53 -6.56
CA ASN A 92 10.07 13.30 -5.66
C ASN A 92 10.08 14.76 -6.08
N ALA A 93 8.93 15.40 -6.06
CA ALA A 93 8.84 16.85 -6.21
C ALA A 93 9.49 17.54 -5.01
N THR A 94 10.24 18.60 -5.26
CA THR A 94 10.89 19.41 -4.22
C THR A 94 10.72 20.89 -4.49
N THR A 95 11.11 21.73 -3.57
CA THR A 95 11.19 23.18 -3.81
C THR A 95 12.32 23.57 -4.78
N GLY A 96 13.20 22.65 -5.13
CA GLY A 96 14.34 22.83 -6.04
C GLY A 96 14.36 21.89 -7.23
N SER A 97 15.37 21.00 -7.30
CA SER A 97 15.72 20.28 -8.53
C SER A 97 14.99 18.95 -8.73
N GLY A 98 14.21 18.48 -7.78
CA GLY A 98 13.70 17.10 -7.75
C GLY A 98 14.79 16.08 -7.39
N VAL A 99 14.48 15.16 -6.53
CA VAL A 99 15.41 14.13 -6.05
C VAL A 99 14.65 12.84 -5.76
N LEU A 100 15.26 11.69 -5.92
CA LEU A 100 14.64 10.43 -5.53
C LEU A 100 14.81 10.20 -4.02
N ILE A 101 13.69 10.13 -3.31
CA ILE A 101 13.59 9.73 -1.90
C ILE A 101 12.65 8.54 -1.89
N ALA A 102 13.20 7.33 -1.78
CA ALA A 102 12.40 6.12 -1.88
C ALA A 102 11.47 5.95 -0.66
N ASN A 103 12.01 6.21 0.54
CA ASN A 103 11.31 6.02 1.80
C ASN A 103 11.93 6.88 2.93
N ASP A 104 11.35 6.78 4.12
CA ASP A 104 11.78 7.52 5.30
C ASP A 104 13.24 7.25 5.70
N LEU A 105 13.75 6.02 5.49
CA LEU A 105 15.13 5.68 5.79
C LEU A 105 16.12 6.44 4.90
N GLN A 106 15.81 6.59 3.61
CA GLN A 106 16.64 7.40 2.71
C GLN A 106 16.61 8.88 3.06
N TRP A 107 15.44 9.40 3.45
CA TRP A 107 15.35 10.77 3.97
C TRP A 107 16.22 10.97 5.20
N GLN A 108 16.14 10.07 6.18
CA GLN A 108 16.99 10.10 7.38
C GLN A 108 18.48 9.97 7.06
N ALA A 109 18.84 9.26 6.00
CA ALA A 109 20.21 9.14 5.50
C ALA A 109 20.70 10.40 4.74
N GLY A 110 19.85 11.42 4.57
CA GLY A 110 20.22 12.72 4.02
C GLY A 110 19.78 12.97 2.57
N ALA A 111 19.00 12.07 1.95
CA ALA A 111 18.48 12.30 0.60
C ALA A 111 17.48 13.47 0.59
N GLY A 112 17.74 14.51 -0.20
CA GLY A 112 16.84 15.66 -0.35
C GLY A 112 16.80 16.66 0.81
N THR A 113 17.61 16.48 1.85
CA THR A 113 17.59 17.36 3.03
C THR A 113 18.09 18.78 2.78
N SER A 114 18.69 19.04 1.63
CA SER A 114 19.06 20.40 1.18
C SER A 114 17.88 21.24 0.70
N GLU A 115 16.76 20.61 0.39
CA GLU A 115 15.53 21.26 -0.04
C GLU A 115 14.72 21.78 1.15
N THR A 116 13.95 22.85 0.99
CA THR A 116 13.07 23.32 2.06
C THR A 116 11.94 22.31 2.29
N PHE A 117 11.25 21.92 1.22
CA PHE A 117 10.23 20.89 1.25
C PHE A 117 10.49 19.87 0.14
N ALA A 118 10.20 18.61 0.43
CA ALA A 118 10.18 17.52 -0.53
C ALA A 118 8.91 16.68 -0.36
N ALA A 119 8.31 16.26 -1.46
CA ALA A 119 7.17 15.34 -1.41
C ALA A 119 7.60 14.00 -0.80
N ARG A 120 6.80 13.44 0.08
CA ARG A 120 7.10 12.17 0.75
C ARG A 120 7.13 10.99 -0.22
N THR A 121 6.34 11.07 -1.30
CA THR A 121 6.31 10.03 -2.32
C THR A 121 6.68 10.60 -3.69
N ALA A 122 7.47 9.84 -4.45
CA ALA A 122 7.89 10.23 -5.79
C ALA A 122 6.71 10.18 -6.78
N GLY A 123 6.69 11.12 -7.72
CA GLY A 123 5.68 11.19 -8.77
C GLY A 123 5.28 12.63 -9.13
N VAL A 124 4.63 12.76 -10.27
CA VAL A 124 4.14 14.05 -10.80
C VAL A 124 3.09 14.69 -9.87
N HIS A 125 2.33 13.90 -9.12
CA HIS A 125 1.33 14.39 -8.16
C HIS A 125 1.94 15.34 -7.11
N GLY A 126 3.20 15.13 -6.74
CA GLY A 126 3.90 16.01 -5.81
C GLY A 126 4.07 17.43 -6.31
N ASN A 127 4.04 17.67 -7.62
CA ASN A 127 4.14 19.02 -8.20
C ASN A 127 2.93 19.91 -7.90
N SER A 128 1.82 19.32 -7.45
CA SER A 128 0.63 20.06 -7.02
C SER A 128 0.69 20.52 -5.56
N LEU A 129 1.64 20.03 -4.80
CA LEU A 129 1.73 20.32 -3.37
C LEU A 129 2.53 21.59 -3.11
N MET A 130 2.05 22.39 -2.18
CA MET A 130 2.74 23.55 -1.62
C MET A 130 2.85 23.37 -0.10
N GLY A 131 4.06 23.41 0.42
CA GLY A 131 4.30 23.50 1.85
C GLY A 131 4.23 24.93 2.35
N VAL A 132 3.60 25.17 3.49
CA VAL A 132 3.40 26.50 4.08
C VAL A 132 3.76 26.45 5.55
N LEU A 133 4.69 27.29 5.97
CA LEU A 133 4.95 27.59 7.38
C LEU A 133 4.51 29.01 7.67
N VAL A 134 3.80 29.21 8.74
CA VAL A 134 3.33 30.55 9.15
C VAL A 134 3.44 30.71 10.66
N ASP A 135 4.10 31.81 11.07
CA ASP A 135 4.15 32.22 12.46
C ASP A 135 3.28 33.47 12.71
N ALA A 136 3.43 34.10 13.86
CA ALA A 136 2.67 35.33 14.20
C ALA A 136 2.90 36.48 13.23
N GLY A 137 3.98 36.45 12.46
CA GLY A 137 4.32 37.32 11.34
C GLY A 137 4.35 38.83 11.62
N PRO A 138 4.26 39.62 10.57
CA PRO A 138 3.95 41.05 10.62
C PRO A 138 2.60 41.32 11.29
N ASP A 139 2.40 42.58 11.67
CA ASP A 139 1.17 42.96 12.38
C ASP A 139 0.12 43.52 11.44
N TYR A 140 0.54 44.39 10.48
CA TYR A 140 -0.40 45.14 9.65
C TYR A 140 0.00 45.18 8.19
N ILE A 141 -1.00 45.30 7.33
CA ILE A 141 -0.92 45.80 5.96
C ILE A 141 -1.42 47.22 5.99
N LEU A 142 -0.59 48.14 5.53
CA LEU A 142 -0.88 49.59 5.50
C LEU A 142 -0.98 50.06 4.05
N ASP A 143 -2.07 50.74 3.72
CA ASP A 143 -2.21 51.45 2.48
C ASP A 143 -2.07 52.95 2.75
N LEU A 144 -1.13 53.62 2.09
CA LEU A 144 -0.90 55.05 2.18
C LEU A 144 -1.75 55.80 1.15
N ALA A 145 -2.27 56.97 1.49
CA ALA A 145 -3.06 57.80 0.59
C ALA A 145 -2.26 58.28 -0.65
N THR A 146 -1.00 58.54 -0.44
CA THR A 146 -0.03 58.91 -1.51
C THR A 146 1.36 58.36 -1.15
N ALA A 147 2.20 58.09 -2.13
CA ALA A 147 3.60 57.85 -1.86
C ALA A 147 4.25 59.11 -1.23
N PRO A 148 5.09 58.95 -0.18
CA PRO A 148 5.79 60.08 0.41
C PRO A 148 6.69 60.77 -0.62
N ALA A 149 6.53 62.09 -0.78
CA ALA A 149 7.15 62.81 -1.90
C ALA A 149 8.68 62.89 -1.88
N ASN A 150 9.32 62.74 -0.70
CA ASN A 150 10.76 62.90 -0.52
C ASN A 150 11.41 61.77 0.25
N VAL A 151 10.70 60.68 0.48
CA VAL A 151 11.18 59.51 1.23
C VAL A 151 10.96 58.28 0.40
N THR A 152 12.03 57.56 0.11
CA THR A 152 11.92 56.22 -0.47
C THR A 152 11.83 55.20 0.68
N ILE A 153 10.70 54.52 0.77
CA ILE A 153 10.49 53.50 1.79
C ILE A 153 11.01 52.18 1.26
N ALA A 154 11.94 51.59 1.98
CA ALA A 154 12.55 50.29 1.70
C ALA A 154 12.26 49.27 2.84
N VAL A 155 12.39 48.00 2.49
CA VAL A 155 12.34 46.92 3.49
C VAL A 155 13.47 47.11 4.50
N GLY A 156 13.15 47.03 5.79
CA GLY A 156 14.05 47.29 6.90
C GLY A 156 13.94 48.70 7.48
N ASP A 157 13.29 49.64 6.81
CA ASP A 157 13.13 50.99 7.33
C ASP A 157 12.20 51.01 8.55
N SER A 158 12.54 51.91 9.49
CA SER A 158 11.71 52.16 10.68
C SER A 158 10.88 53.42 10.44
N LEU A 159 9.59 53.29 10.36
CA LEU A 159 8.63 54.35 10.14
C LEU A 159 8.05 54.87 11.45
N ALA A 160 7.89 56.17 11.57
CA ALA A 160 7.25 56.83 12.72
C ALA A 160 5.83 57.27 12.36
N PHE A 161 4.92 57.15 13.32
CA PHE A 161 3.53 57.53 13.17
C PHE A 161 3.11 58.59 14.21
N SER A 162 2.09 59.36 13.88
CA SER A 162 1.61 60.50 14.71
C SER A 162 1.13 60.11 16.09
N ASN A 163 0.78 58.85 16.33
CA ASN A 163 0.40 58.32 17.63
C ASN A 163 1.60 57.85 18.50
N GLY A 164 2.82 58.08 18.06
CA GLY A 164 4.06 57.65 18.72
C GLY A 164 4.45 56.19 18.46
N THR A 165 3.67 55.42 17.67
CA THR A 165 4.03 54.07 17.27
C THR A 165 5.17 54.14 16.22
N THR A 166 6.10 53.18 16.32
CA THR A 166 7.07 52.93 15.24
C THR A 166 6.77 51.58 14.61
N ALA A 167 7.06 51.45 13.31
CA ALA A 167 6.91 50.18 12.63
C ALA A 167 8.04 49.93 11.66
N THR A 168 8.53 48.71 11.62
CA THR A 168 9.55 48.27 10.67
C THR A 168 8.90 47.70 9.43
N VAL A 169 9.32 48.12 8.25
CA VAL A 169 8.84 47.63 6.97
C VAL A 169 9.41 46.23 6.71
N VAL A 170 8.55 45.27 6.52
CA VAL A 170 8.92 43.87 6.25
C VAL A 170 8.79 43.50 4.78
N ALA A 171 7.79 44.09 4.12
CA ALA A 171 7.57 43.92 2.67
C ALA A 171 6.73 45.07 2.14
N GLY A 172 6.65 45.23 0.83
CA GLY A 172 5.80 46.17 0.13
C GLY A 172 6.54 47.27 -0.57
N THR A 173 5.76 48.13 -1.22
CA THR A 173 6.23 49.26 -1.99
C THR A 173 5.70 50.55 -1.36
N GLN A 174 6.12 51.70 -1.88
CA GLN A 174 5.83 53.05 -1.39
C GLN A 174 4.40 53.31 -0.88
N ASN A 175 3.38 52.68 -1.44
CA ASN A 175 1.97 52.93 -1.11
C ASN A 175 1.31 51.81 -0.33
N ALA A 176 1.84 50.59 -0.42
CA ALA A 176 1.30 49.42 0.24
C ALA A 176 2.42 48.70 1.01
N LEU A 177 2.36 48.76 2.32
CA LEU A 177 3.43 48.31 3.21
C LEU A 177 2.95 47.20 4.10
N VAL A 178 3.79 46.22 4.32
CA VAL A 178 3.62 45.19 5.38
C VAL A 178 4.59 45.54 6.47
N VAL A 179 4.08 45.72 7.69
CA VAL A 179 4.89 46.22 8.80
C VAL A 179 4.75 45.40 10.07
N LYS A 180 5.84 45.42 10.87
CA LYS A 180 5.88 44.96 12.25
C LYS A 180 5.84 46.18 13.17
N ALA A 181 4.76 46.41 13.88
CA ALA A 181 4.53 47.59 14.68
C ALA A 181 4.90 47.39 16.15
N SER A 182 5.39 48.46 16.82
CA SER A 182 5.69 48.48 18.23
C SER A 182 4.44 48.56 19.13
N ALA A 183 3.34 49.02 18.55
CA ALA A 183 2.04 49.11 19.21
C ALA A 183 0.90 49.10 18.16
N ALA A 184 -0.36 49.07 18.64
CA ALA A 184 -1.53 49.05 17.76
C ALA A 184 -1.61 50.29 16.86
N LEU A 185 -1.79 50.04 15.55
CA LEU A 185 -2.03 51.08 14.55
C LEU A 185 -3.51 51.09 14.14
N THR A 186 -4.01 52.30 13.84
CA THR A 186 -5.35 52.52 13.33
C THR A 186 -5.28 53.44 12.13
N SER A 187 -6.32 53.50 11.28
CA SER A 187 -6.41 54.42 10.14
C SER A 187 -6.41 55.92 10.53
N ALA A 188 -6.59 56.26 11.82
CA ALA A 188 -6.47 57.61 12.30
C ALA A 188 -5.00 58.07 12.46
N ALA A 189 -4.04 57.16 12.49
CA ALA A 189 -2.62 57.49 12.53
C ALA A 189 -2.13 57.96 11.15
N THR A 190 -1.17 58.90 11.15
CA THR A 190 -0.50 59.37 9.95
C THR A 190 0.98 59.03 10.02
N LEU A 191 1.56 58.70 8.87
CA LEU A 191 3.02 58.54 8.74
C LEU A 191 3.66 59.91 8.89
N THR A 192 4.65 60.05 9.78
CA THR A 192 5.32 61.32 10.09
C THR A 192 6.84 61.26 9.79
N ASP A 193 7.31 60.34 8.99
CA ASP A 193 8.71 60.09 8.73
C ASP A 193 9.30 61.09 7.71
N GLY A 194 10.56 61.49 7.93
CA GLY A 194 11.29 62.40 7.02
C GLY A 194 10.63 63.76 6.80
N GLY A 195 9.75 64.24 7.70
CA GLY A 195 9.00 65.46 7.57
C GLY A 195 7.78 65.39 6.64
N ALA A 196 7.49 64.26 6.10
CA ALA A 196 6.26 64.02 5.33
C ALA A 196 5.14 63.60 6.27
N THR A 197 3.91 64.14 6.07
CA THR A 197 2.70 63.68 6.78
C THR A 197 1.79 63.03 5.76
N VAL A 198 1.68 61.71 5.80
CA VAL A 198 0.85 60.93 4.89
C VAL A 198 -0.20 60.14 5.65
N ALA A 199 -1.46 60.33 5.28
CA ALA A 199 -2.57 59.62 5.90
C ALA A 199 -2.57 58.12 5.51
N LEU A 200 -2.96 57.27 6.44
CA LEU A 200 -3.27 55.86 6.18
C LEU A 200 -4.69 55.74 5.64
N THR A 201 -4.84 55.17 4.45
CA THR A 201 -6.17 54.87 3.87
C THR A 201 -6.74 53.60 4.37
N SER A 202 -5.90 52.62 4.69
CA SER A 202 -6.31 51.40 5.36
C SER A 202 -5.23 50.84 6.31
N VAL A 203 -5.68 50.22 7.36
CA VAL A 203 -4.87 49.42 8.30
C VAL A 203 -5.57 48.10 8.46
N LYS A 204 -5.02 47.04 7.91
CA LYS A 204 -5.58 45.72 7.94
C LYS A 204 -4.68 44.80 8.77
N ASP A 205 -5.28 43.92 9.55
CA ASP A 205 -4.55 42.84 10.21
C ASP A 205 -3.91 41.96 9.16
N TRP A 206 -2.58 41.78 9.25
CA TRP A 206 -1.83 41.02 8.25
C TRP A 206 -2.27 39.55 8.21
N TYR A 207 -2.41 38.91 9.36
CA TYR A 207 -2.71 37.47 9.45
C TYR A 207 -4.10 37.12 8.89
N LEU A 208 -5.07 37.99 9.13
CA LEU A 208 -6.45 37.76 8.68
C LEU A 208 -6.67 38.10 7.20
N ASN A 209 -5.80 38.94 6.62
CA ASN A 209 -6.00 39.46 5.26
C ASN A 209 -4.95 38.96 4.26
N THR A 210 -3.97 38.16 4.69
CA THR A 210 -2.96 37.64 3.78
C THR A 210 -3.39 36.27 3.28
N GLU A 211 -3.24 36.06 1.98
CA GLU A 211 -3.42 34.78 1.28
C GLU A 211 -2.08 34.11 1.03
N VAL A 212 -2.08 32.78 1.03
CA VAL A 212 -0.90 31.99 0.70
C VAL A 212 -0.69 31.98 -0.82
N GLY A 213 0.28 32.72 -1.29
CA GLY A 213 0.54 32.86 -2.73
C GLY A 213 -0.71 33.36 -3.47
N SER A 214 -1.08 32.67 -4.56
CA SER A 214 -2.29 32.97 -5.35
C SER A 214 -3.37 31.90 -5.20
N THR A 215 -3.41 31.21 -4.06
CA THR A 215 -4.31 30.08 -3.84
C THR A 215 -5.71 30.48 -3.37
N GLY A 216 -5.91 31.70 -2.90
CA GLY A 216 -7.15 32.13 -2.25
C GLY A 216 -7.31 31.58 -0.83
N VAL A 217 -6.37 30.76 -0.34
CA VAL A 217 -6.34 30.24 1.04
C VAL A 217 -5.71 31.30 1.94
N ARG A 218 -6.43 31.74 2.96
CA ARG A 218 -5.93 32.71 3.93
C ARG A 218 -5.16 32.03 5.05
N LEU A 219 -4.22 32.76 5.66
CA LEU A 219 -3.48 32.27 6.81
C LEU A 219 -4.42 31.86 7.97
N SER A 220 -5.51 32.60 8.15
CA SER A 220 -6.56 32.32 9.12
C SER A 220 -7.32 31.01 8.90
N ASP A 221 -7.30 30.46 7.66
CA ASP A 221 -7.95 29.17 7.35
C ASP A 221 -7.11 27.99 7.86
N ILE A 222 -5.81 28.19 8.04
CA ILE A 222 -4.90 27.21 8.62
C ILE A 222 -5.18 27.08 10.13
N GLY A 223 -5.24 28.21 10.84
CA GLY A 223 -5.51 28.25 12.27
C GLY A 223 -5.59 29.68 12.81
N PRO A 224 -5.90 29.87 14.09
CA PRO A 224 -5.79 31.19 14.72
C PRO A 224 -4.34 31.61 14.79
N ARG A 225 -4.05 32.94 14.84
CA ARG A 225 -2.67 33.46 14.84
C ARG A 225 -1.80 32.76 15.91
N PRO A 226 -0.71 32.08 15.55
CA PRO A 226 0.17 31.43 16.50
C PRO A 226 1.06 32.47 17.20
N VAL A 227 1.06 32.52 18.51
CA VAL A 227 1.86 33.48 19.26
C VAL A 227 2.99 32.80 20.00
N SER A 228 2.69 31.98 20.97
CA SER A 228 3.66 31.25 21.77
C SER A 228 3.08 29.92 22.25
N THR A 229 3.92 28.91 22.36
CA THR A 229 3.56 27.65 23.03
C THR A 229 3.67 27.77 24.54
N GLN A 230 2.97 26.90 25.28
CA GLN A 230 3.08 26.89 26.74
C GLN A 230 4.51 26.57 27.18
N HIS A 231 5.17 25.63 26.49
CA HIS A 231 6.57 25.29 26.74
C HIS A 231 7.51 26.51 26.70
N ALA A 232 7.34 27.36 25.69
CA ALA A 232 8.16 28.58 25.57
C ALA A 232 7.83 29.59 26.69
N LEU A 233 6.55 29.78 26.99
CA LEU A 233 6.11 30.70 28.05
C LEU A 233 6.64 30.30 29.44
N ASP A 234 6.65 29.01 29.75
CA ASP A 234 7.18 28.48 31.01
C ASP A 234 8.71 28.72 31.16
N ASN A 235 9.40 28.88 30.01
CA ASN A 235 10.84 29.19 29.96
C ASN A 235 11.14 30.68 29.69
N GLY A 236 10.13 31.56 29.75
CA GLY A 236 10.32 32.99 29.53
C GLY A 236 10.60 33.39 28.07
N ILE A 237 10.28 32.52 27.12
CA ILE A 237 10.43 32.70 25.68
C ILE A 237 9.06 33.03 25.08
N SER A 238 9.05 33.83 24.01
CA SER A 238 7.81 34.14 23.27
C SER A 238 8.06 34.13 21.76
N GLY A 239 6.96 34.00 20.98
CA GLY A 239 7.02 34.04 19.51
C GLY A 239 7.56 32.76 18.86
N ASP A 240 7.60 31.65 19.58
CA ASP A 240 8.07 30.35 19.10
C ASP A 240 7.01 29.59 18.27
N ALA A 241 5.73 29.90 18.47
CA ALA A 241 4.64 29.13 17.84
C ALA A 241 4.54 29.41 16.34
N LEU A 242 4.24 28.35 15.60
CA LEU A 242 3.96 28.41 14.16
C LEU A 242 2.92 27.35 13.76
N HIS A 243 2.39 27.50 12.55
CA HIS A 243 1.54 26.50 11.88
C HIS A 243 2.23 25.98 10.65
N PHE A 244 1.99 24.73 10.32
CA PHE A 244 2.35 24.12 9.05
C PHE A 244 1.10 23.65 8.32
N ALA A 245 1.03 23.88 7.01
CA ALA A 245 -0.03 23.36 6.16
C ALA A 245 0.52 22.88 4.82
N VAL A 246 -0.17 21.92 4.23
CA VAL A 246 0.06 21.45 2.86
C VAL A 246 -1.17 21.78 2.03
N ILE A 247 -0.97 22.47 0.92
CA ILE A 247 -2.03 22.88 0.01
C ILE A 247 -1.84 22.15 -1.32
N ASP A 248 -2.92 21.55 -1.84
CA ASP A 248 -3.00 20.98 -3.18
C ASP A 248 -3.41 22.07 -4.16
N THR A 249 -2.44 22.70 -4.82
CA THR A 249 -2.67 23.90 -5.65
C THR A 249 -3.40 23.62 -6.95
N THR A 250 -3.28 22.42 -7.51
CA THR A 250 -3.91 22.05 -8.80
C THR A 250 -5.02 21.01 -8.66
N GLY A 251 -5.19 20.41 -7.49
CA GLY A 251 -6.18 19.37 -7.26
C GLY A 251 -5.74 17.95 -7.68
N ALA A 252 -4.44 17.74 -7.95
CA ALA A 252 -3.95 16.42 -8.36
C ALA A 252 -4.00 15.37 -7.26
N VAL A 253 -4.04 15.78 -6.00
CA VAL A 253 -4.11 14.88 -4.83
C VAL A 253 -5.54 14.74 -4.30
N THR A 254 -6.26 15.86 -4.19
CA THR A 254 -7.60 15.90 -3.58
C THR A 254 -8.75 15.88 -4.57
N GLY A 255 -8.48 16.15 -5.84
CA GLY A 255 -9.47 16.39 -6.89
C GLY A 255 -10.01 17.82 -6.94
N THR A 256 -9.63 18.68 -6.00
CA THR A 256 -10.06 20.09 -5.94
C THR A 256 -8.85 20.99 -5.70
N ALA A 257 -8.65 21.94 -6.60
CA ALA A 257 -7.55 22.88 -6.50
C ALA A 257 -7.67 23.76 -5.24
N ASN A 258 -6.53 24.19 -4.72
CA ASN A 258 -6.40 25.09 -3.58
C ASN A 258 -7.02 24.54 -2.28
N THR A 259 -6.95 23.24 -2.09
CA THR A 259 -7.46 22.57 -0.89
C THR A 259 -6.34 22.32 0.12
N ILE A 260 -6.59 22.63 1.40
CA ILE A 260 -5.67 22.25 2.48
C ILE A 260 -5.78 20.73 2.68
N VAL A 261 -4.67 20.01 2.42
CA VAL A 261 -4.59 18.56 2.56
C VAL A 261 -4.30 18.15 3.99
N GLU A 262 -3.34 18.83 4.60
CA GLU A 262 -2.89 18.61 5.98
C GLU A 262 -2.62 19.95 6.65
N LYS A 263 -2.84 19.99 7.95
CA LYS A 263 -2.43 21.12 8.79
C LYS A 263 -2.06 20.69 10.19
N PHE A 264 -0.99 21.25 10.71
CA PHE A 264 -0.51 21.09 12.07
C PHE A 264 -0.40 22.48 12.71
N THR A 265 -1.08 22.69 13.80
CA THR A 265 -1.19 23.98 14.44
C THR A 265 -0.43 24.04 15.76
N PHE A 266 0.07 25.21 16.13
CA PHE A 266 0.80 25.46 17.38
C PHE A 266 2.04 24.58 17.58
N LEU A 267 2.79 24.37 16.50
CA LEU A 267 4.12 23.78 16.54
C LEU A 267 5.12 24.79 17.08
N SER A 268 6.25 24.34 17.59
CA SER A 268 7.32 25.21 18.13
C SER A 268 8.53 25.27 17.21
N LYS A 269 9.22 26.41 17.20
CA LYS A 269 10.53 26.61 16.58
C LYS A 269 11.68 26.01 17.42
N LEU A 270 11.43 25.67 18.71
CA LEU A 270 12.41 25.14 19.63
C LEU A 270 12.57 23.63 19.47
N THR A 271 13.80 23.15 19.44
CA THR A 271 14.12 21.75 19.13
C THR A 271 13.70 20.76 20.22
N ASP A 272 13.61 21.21 21.44
CA ASP A 272 13.28 20.43 22.65
C ASP A 272 11.87 20.70 23.16
N ALA A 273 11.04 21.41 22.40
CA ALA A 273 9.68 21.76 22.82
C ALA A 273 8.76 20.54 22.89
N THR A 274 8.01 20.47 23.98
CA THR A 274 7.00 19.45 24.24
C THR A 274 5.65 20.07 24.58
N SER A 275 4.57 19.36 24.25
CA SER A 275 3.22 19.68 24.72
C SER A 275 3.07 19.37 26.22
N GLU A 276 1.95 19.77 26.82
CA GLU A 276 1.59 19.40 28.20
C GLU A 276 1.53 17.89 28.43
N GLU A 277 1.33 17.11 27.35
CA GLU A 277 1.29 15.65 27.37
C GLU A 277 2.66 15.00 27.07
N ASN A 278 3.75 15.78 27.08
CA ASN A 278 5.12 15.34 26.69
C ASN A 278 5.26 14.86 25.23
N ALA A 279 4.36 15.20 24.34
CA ALA A 279 4.54 14.94 22.92
C ALA A 279 5.48 16.00 22.31
N ASN A 280 6.38 15.58 21.41
CA ASN A 280 7.26 16.49 20.69
C ASN A 280 6.44 17.40 19.78
N ILE A 281 6.61 18.73 19.90
CA ILE A 281 5.95 19.74 19.07
C ILE A 281 6.94 20.56 18.24
N TYR A 282 8.21 20.17 18.18
CA TYR A 282 9.17 20.80 17.28
C TYR A 282 8.76 20.57 15.82
N TYR A 283 8.61 21.66 15.07
CA TYR A 283 7.98 21.64 13.76
C TYR A 283 8.63 20.65 12.76
N LYS A 284 9.98 20.59 12.69
CA LYS A 284 10.66 19.64 11.79
C LYS A 284 10.41 18.19 12.17
N SER A 285 10.47 17.88 13.46
CA SER A 285 10.18 16.53 13.94
C SER A 285 8.76 16.11 13.61
N VAL A 286 7.80 17.00 13.83
CA VAL A 286 6.37 16.72 13.55
C VAL A 286 6.16 16.55 12.04
N ILE A 287 6.67 17.44 11.20
CA ILE A 287 6.54 17.33 9.75
C ILE A 287 7.18 16.03 9.26
N ASN A 288 8.41 15.72 9.67
CA ASN A 288 9.14 14.56 9.18
C ASN A 288 8.62 13.22 9.71
N SER A 289 7.92 13.19 10.85
CA SER A 289 7.41 11.94 11.44
C SER A 289 5.91 11.71 11.20
N ILE A 290 5.10 12.78 11.09
CA ILE A 290 3.63 12.67 11.08
C ILE A 290 3.01 13.06 9.75
N SER A 291 3.56 14.06 9.03
CA SER A 291 3.00 14.45 7.73
C SER A 291 3.04 13.27 6.76
N THR A 292 1.95 13.03 6.05
CA THR A 292 1.84 11.99 5.03
C THR A 292 2.21 12.50 3.64
N GLN A 293 2.38 13.82 3.47
CA GLN A 293 2.59 14.46 2.18
C GLN A 293 4.00 14.99 1.98
N LEU A 294 4.61 15.59 3.00
CA LEU A 294 5.87 16.31 2.85
C LEU A 294 6.92 15.91 3.89
N PHE A 295 8.16 16.07 3.47
CA PHE A 295 9.33 16.21 4.34
C PHE A 295 9.77 17.67 4.40
N HIS A 296 10.37 18.08 5.51
CA HIS A 296 11.02 19.38 5.70
C HIS A 296 12.52 19.19 5.95
N GLY A 297 13.35 19.71 5.08
CA GLY A 297 14.82 19.56 5.15
C GLY A 297 15.54 20.74 5.77
N THR A 298 15.60 21.83 5.07
CA THR A 298 16.35 23.00 5.53
C THR A 298 15.59 23.82 6.58
N SER A 299 16.31 24.70 7.26
CA SER A 299 15.70 25.71 8.14
C SER A 299 15.09 26.85 7.32
N VAL A 300 14.06 27.46 7.85
CA VAL A 300 13.27 28.49 7.18
C VAL A 300 13.96 29.88 7.20
N SER A 301 15.03 30.03 7.92
CA SER A 301 15.63 31.34 8.18
C SER A 301 16.49 31.89 7.05
N THR A 302 16.01 31.85 5.80
CA THR A 302 16.73 32.46 4.66
C THR A 302 16.38 33.93 4.43
N ASN A 303 15.38 34.46 5.15
CA ASN A 303 14.96 35.85 5.00
C ASN A 303 15.87 36.78 5.81
N ALA A 304 16.82 37.41 5.14
CA ALA A 304 17.82 38.31 5.73
C ALA A 304 17.23 39.53 6.49
N ASN A 305 15.94 39.81 6.32
CA ASN A 305 15.25 40.92 6.98
C ASN A 305 14.59 40.54 8.30
N MET A 306 14.70 39.27 8.69
CA MET A 306 14.12 38.75 9.93
C MET A 306 15.21 38.41 10.93
N THR A 307 15.93 39.43 11.37
CA THR A 307 16.92 39.31 12.44
C THR A 307 16.22 39.18 13.78
N GLY A 308 16.53 38.14 14.48
CA GLY A 308 16.05 37.80 15.81
C GLY A 308 16.64 36.47 16.25
N GLU A 309 16.15 35.89 17.34
CA GLU A 309 16.59 34.59 17.81
C GLU A 309 16.41 33.54 16.71
N ALA A 310 17.45 32.79 16.46
CA ALA A 310 17.48 31.77 15.39
C ALA A 310 16.49 30.63 15.69
N TRP A 311 15.78 30.19 14.65
CA TRP A 311 15.01 28.96 14.72
C TRP A 311 15.93 27.76 14.93
N ASP A 312 15.36 26.63 15.26
CA ASP A 312 16.08 25.35 15.42
C ASP A 312 17.12 25.35 16.56
N GLN A 313 16.86 26.13 17.63
CA GLN A 313 17.66 26.15 18.84
C GLN A 313 16.95 25.42 19.99
N ALA A 314 17.71 24.88 20.92
CA ALA A 314 17.17 24.38 22.16
C ALA A 314 16.74 25.53 23.10
N THR A 315 15.74 25.31 23.94
CA THR A 315 15.23 26.28 24.91
C THR A 315 16.32 26.96 25.73
N ALA A 316 17.35 26.22 26.16
CA ALA A 316 18.47 26.75 26.94
C ALA A 316 19.35 27.75 26.16
N SER A 317 19.24 27.82 24.85
CA SER A 317 20.05 28.69 23.97
C SER A 317 19.29 29.95 23.54
N VAL A 318 18.02 30.11 23.93
CA VAL A 318 17.15 31.22 23.51
C VAL A 318 16.73 32.02 24.72
N SER A 319 16.66 33.34 24.59
CA SER A 319 16.14 34.23 25.64
C SER A 319 15.24 35.30 25.04
N GLY A 320 14.07 35.52 25.64
CA GLY A 320 13.16 36.58 25.23
C GLY A 320 12.29 36.22 24.01
N ALA A 321 12.13 37.16 23.07
CA ALA A 321 11.23 36.98 21.93
C ALA A 321 11.98 36.42 20.71
N MET A 322 11.47 35.33 20.15
CA MET A 322 11.99 34.77 18.90
C MET A 322 11.55 35.59 17.67
N ALA A 323 12.37 35.53 16.62
CA ALA A 323 12.06 36.21 15.36
C ALA A 323 10.75 35.69 14.75
N ARG A 324 9.89 36.62 14.37
CA ARG A 324 8.67 36.37 13.61
C ARG A 324 8.94 36.56 12.13
N VAL A 325 8.84 35.46 11.35
CA VAL A 325 9.20 35.41 9.93
C VAL A 325 8.02 35.76 9.03
N GLY A 326 6.82 35.44 9.48
CA GLY A 326 5.62 35.60 8.67
C GLY A 326 5.19 34.27 8.05
N ALA A 327 4.87 34.31 6.77
CA ALA A 327 4.51 33.14 6.00
C ALA A 327 5.60 32.80 5.00
N GLU A 328 6.08 31.58 5.03
CA GLU A 328 6.96 31.00 4.03
C GLU A 328 6.23 29.88 3.31
N SER A 329 6.17 29.95 1.99
CA SER A 329 5.53 28.94 1.17
C SER A 329 6.46 28.47 0.07
N GLY A 330 6.48 27.17 -0.17
CA GLY A 330 7.27 26.54 -1.22
C GLY A 330 6.41 25.65 -2.11
N GLN A 331 6.21 26.06 -3.38
CA GLN A 331 5.59 25.21 -4.38
C GLN A 331 6.59 24.11 -4.77
N LEU A 332 6.16 22.85 -4.71
CA LEU A 332 6.97 21.73 -5.15
C LEU A 332 6.91 21.60 -6.68
N GLN A 333 8.01 21.13 -7.26
CA GLN A 333 8.20 20.97 -8.70
C GLN A 333 9.17 19.82 -9.01
N ASN A 334 9.33 19.49 -10.30
CA ASN A 334 10.27 18.49 -10.79
C ASN A 334 10.05 17.05 -10.28
N GLY A 335 8.87 16.75 -9.73
CA GLY A 335 8.44 15.38 -9.49
C GLY A 335 8.15 14.66 -10.81
N ALA A 336 8.53 13.39 -10.91
CA ALA A 336 8.34 12.57 -12.11
C ALA A 336 7.92 11.15 -11.74
N ASP A 337 6.99 10.56 -12.54
CA ASP A 337 6.49 9.19 -12.33
C ASP A 337 7.49 8.13 -12.79
N GLY A 338 8.49 8.51 -13.59
CA GLY A 338 9.39 7.58 -14.26
C GLY A 338 8.71 6.84 -15.41
N SER A 339 9.44 5.92 -16.05
CA SER A 339 8.97 5.13 -17.19
C SER A 339 9.04 3.65 -16.86
N GLY A 340 7.93 3.04 -16.42
CA GLY A 340 7.88 1.61 -16.14
C GLY A 340 9.01 1.08 -15.23
N TYR A 341 9.16 -0.22 -15.14
CA TYR A 341 10.25 -0.87 -14.38
C TYR A 341 10.94 -1.95 -15.23
N THR A 342 12.20 -2.22 -14.93
CA THR A 342 12.97 -3.33 -15.50
C THR A 342 12.72 -4.63 -14.72
N SER A 343 13.04 -5.79 -15.32
CA SER A 343 12.97 -7.09 -14.63
C SER A 343 13.81 -7.12 -13.35
N GLY A 344 14.95 -6.43 -13.33
CA GLY A 344 15.80 -6.30 -12.15
C GLY A 344 15.16 -5.46 -11.03
N GLN A 345 14.52 -4.34 -11.36
CA GLN A 345 13.79 -3.50 -10.40
C GLN A 345 12.57 -4.22 -9.83
N PHE A 346 11.85 -4.98 -10.66
CA PHE A 346 10.79 -5.87 -10.18
C PHE A 346 11.33 -6.93 -9.23
N ALA A 347 12.44 -7.59 -9.61
CA ALA A 347 13.06 -8.60 -8.77
C ALA A 347 13.47 -8.06 -7.40
N ALA A 348 14.06 -6.86 -7.35
CA ALA A 348 14.43 -6.19 -6.10
C ALA A 348 13.20 -5.86 -5.22
N ALA A 349 12.09 -5.40 -5.82
CA ALA A 349 10.85 -5.18 -5.09
C ALA A 349 10.26 -6.48 -4.53
N MET A 350 10.32 -7.56 -5.30
CA MET A 350 9.83 -8.87 -4.88
C MET A 350 10.73 -9.57 -3.86
N ASP A 351 12.01 -9.20 -3.76
CA ASP A 351 12.94 -9.74 -2.74
C ASP A 351 12.51 -9.43 -1.31
N LEU A 352 11.74 -8.38 -1.08
CA LEU A 352 11.16 -8.05 0.22
C LEU A 352 10.16 -9.12 0.73
N PHE A 353 9.65 -9.96 -0.17
CA PHE A 353 8.74 -11.05 0.18
C PHE A 353 9.44 -12.40 0.39
N VAL A 354 10.75 -12.46 0.33
CA VAL A 354 11.50 -13.72 0.50
C VAL A 354 11.48 -14.19 1.94
N ASP A 355 11.52 -13.26 2.90
CA ASP A 355 11.51 -13.58 4.32
C ASP A 355 10.10 -13.99 4.79
N THR A 356 10.03 -15.18 5.40
CA THR A 356 8.80 -15.76 5.92
C THR A 356 8.44 -15.24 7.31
N GLU A 357 9.40 -14.67 8.04
CA GLU A 357 9.18 -14.12 9.38
C GLU A 357 8.62 -12.70 9.31
N GLU A 358 9.06 -11.89 8.33
CA GLU A 358 8.59 -10.52 8.16
C GLU A 358 7.20 -10.44 7.51
N THR A 359 6.88 -11.37 6.60
CA THR A 359 5.64 -11.29 5.81
C THR A 359 4.89 -12.60 5.72
N ASP A 360 3.64 -12.61 6.15
CA ASP A 360 2.70 -13.73 5.94
C ASP A 360 1.91 -13.48 4.66
N ILE A 361 2.21 -14.26 3.61
CA ILE A 361 1.53 -14.23 2.31
C ILE A 361 1.11 -15.64 1.91
N ASP A 362 -0.01 -15.75 1.21
CA ASP A 362 -0.54 -17.02 0.70
C ASP A 362 -0.32 -17.16 -0.81
N PHE A 363 -0.30 -16.04 -1.53
CA PHE A 363 -0.16 -16.00 -2.97
C PHE A 363 0.90 -14.98 -3.40
N VAL A 364 1.45 -15.21 -4.60
CA VAL A 364 2.35 -14.27 -5.28
C VAL A 364 1.80 -14.02 -6.68
N LEU A 365 1.44 -12.78 -6.99
CA LEU A 365 0.89 -12.40 -8.29
C LEU A 365 2.03 -11.93 -9.22
N MET A 366 2.06 -12.45 -10.42
CA MET A 366 2.99 -11.97 -11.44
C MET A 366 2.62 -10.54 -11.90
N GLY A 367 1.32 -10.22 -11.96
CA GLY A 367 0.84 -8.96 -12.53
C GLY A 367 0.87 -8.95 -14.05
N GLY A 368 1.09 -7.78 -14.65
CA GLY A 368 1.13 -7.55 -16.08
C GLY A 368 2.35 -8.11 -16.78
N SER A 369 2.30 -8.13 -18.10
CA SER A 369 3.39 -8.48 -18.98
C SER A 369 4.42 -7.36 -19.07
N MET A 370 5.68 -7.70 -19.31
CA MET A 370 6.72 -6.72 -19.66
C MET A 370 6.78 -6.48 -21.18
N SER A 371 7.63 -5.57 -21.60
CA SER A 371 7.76 -5.20 -23.02
C SER A 371 8.26 -6.34 -23.92
N THR A 372 9.06 -7.26 -23.36
CA THR A 372 9.60 -8.42 -24.08
C THR A 372 9.19 -9.74 -23.45
N LYS A 373 9.16 -10.81 -24.25
CA LYS A 373 8.90 -12.17 -23.77
C LYS A 373 9.95 -12.62 -22.75
N SER A 374 11.22 -12.33 -23.02
CA SER A 374 12.32 -12.69 -22.12
C SER A 374 12.22 -12.03 -20.76
N ASP A 375 11.91 -10.72 -20.70
CA ASP A 375 11.73 -10.01 -19.42
C ASP A 375 10.50 -10.51 -18.67
N THR A 376 9.42 -10.85 -19.42
CA THR A 376 8.22 -11.45 -18.82
C THR A 376 8.52 -12.83 -18.24
N GLN A 377 9.33 -13.66 -18.92
CA GLN A 377 9.79 -14.94 -18.38
C GLN A 377 10.70 -14.77 -17.16
N ALA A 378 11.56 -13.75 -17.15
CA ALA A 378 12.38 -13.43 -15.98
C ALA A 378 11.50 -13.02 -14.78
N LYS A 379 10.47 -12.20 -15.00
CA LYS A 379 9.45 -11.83 -14.02
C LYS A 379 8.72 -13.07 -13.48
N ALA A 380 8.24 -13.94 -14.36
CA ALA A 380 7.59 -15.21 -14.02
C ALA A 380 8.50 -16.12 -13.18
N THR A 381 9.76 -16.27 -13.62
CA THR A 381 10.77 -17.08 -12.92
C THR A 381 11.00 -16.56 -11.50
N LYS A 382 11.05 -15.23 -11.30
CA LYS A 382 11.23 -14.62 -9.98
C LYS A 382 10.10 -14.94 -9.03
N VAL A 383 8.84 -14.78 -9.44
CA VAL A 383 7.68 -15.07 -8.57
C VAL A 383 7.58 -16.57 -8.25
N ILE A 384 7.91 -17.43 -9.20
CA ILE A 384 7.97 -18.88 -9.01
C ILE A 384 9.07 -19.24 -8.01
N ALA A 385 10.26 -18.63 -8.13
CA ALA A 385 11.39 -18.89 -7.23
C ALA A 385 11.07 -18.49 -5.79
N ILE A 386 10.38 -17.36 -5.56
CA ILE A 386 9.93 -16.95 -4.23
C ILE A 386 8.97 -17.99 -3.64
N ALA A 387 7.93 -18.38 -4.37
CA ALA A 387 6.96 -19.34 -3.87
C ALA A 387 7.61 -20.72 -3.60
N ALA A 388 8.50 -21.18 -4.48
CA ALA A 388 9.22 -22.44 -4.31
C ALA A 388 10.26 -22.41 -3.18
N GLY A 389 10.86 -21.25 -2.91
CA GLY A 389 11.80 -21.05 -1.81
C GLY A 389 11.09 -20.99 -0.46
N ARG A 390 10.05 -20.18 -0.36
CA ARG A 390 9.23 -20.02 0.87
C ARG A 390 8.47 -21.29 1.24
N LYS A 391 7.87 -21.98 0.29
CA LYS A 391 7.04 -23.18 0.45
C LYS A 391 5.75 -22.98 1.27
N ASP A 392 5.37 -21.74 1.55
CA ASP A 392 4.16 -21.36 2.29
C ASP A 392 3.12 -20.62 1.43
N CYS A 393 3.43 -20.35 0.16
CA CYS A 393 2.58 -19.63 -0.78
C CYS A 393 2.60 -20.25 -2.18
N ILE A 394 1.72 -19.74 -3.07
CA ILE A 394 1.60 -20.19 -4.46
C ILE A 394 1.73 -18.99 -5.40
N ALA A 395 2.54 -19.11 -6.45
CA ALA A 395 2.69 -18.12 -7.52
C ALA A 395 1.63 -18.32 -8.61
N PHE A 396 1.06 -17.23 -9.11
CA PHE A 396 0.11 -17.22 -10.22
C PHE A 396 0.71 -16.48 -11.41
N VAL A 397 0.76 -17.14 -12.57
CA VAL A 397 1.51 -16.71 -13.75
C VAL A 397 0.66 -16.81 -15.00
N SER A 398 0.58 -15.70 -15.75
CA SER A 398 -0.04 -15.63 -17.08
C SER A 398 1.01 -15.59 -18.20
N PRO A 399 0.66 -15.92 -19.45
CA PRO A 399 1.61 -15.88 -20.57
C PRO A 399 2.00 -14.43 -20.95
N PHE A 400 2.96 -14.30 -21.87
CA PHE A 400 3.34 -13.01 -22.43
C PHE A 400 2.21 -12.41 -23.27
N LYS A 401 1.93 -11.13 -23.12
CA LYS A 401 0.85 -10.43 -23.84
C LYS A 401 0.98 -10.53 -25.36
N GLY A 402 2.19 -10.34 -25.87
CA GLY A 402 2.48 -10.40 -27.30
C GLY A 402 2.28 -11.79 -27.92
N ASP A 403 2.21 -12.85 -27.12
CA ASP A 403 1.92 -14.21 -27.57
C ASP A 403 0.43 -14.41 -27.92
N GLN A 404 -0.45 -13.53 -27.45
CA GLN A 404 -1.88 -13.63 -27.68
C GLN A 404 -2.49 -12.42 -28.39
N ILE A 405 -1.88 -11.25 -28.25
CA ILE A 405 -2.40 -9.98 -28.76
C ILE A 405 -1.33 -9.36 -29.65
N ALA A 406 -1.63 -9.21 -30.92
CA ALA A 406 -0.72 -8.54 -31.85
C ALA A 406 -0.45 -7.09 -31.41
N SER A 407 0.78 -6.64 -31.59
CA SER A 407 1.12 -5.22 -31.41
C SER A 407 0.33 -4.34 -32.39
N THR A 408 0.15 -3.06 -32.03
CA THR A 408 -0.55 -2.09 -32.90
C THR A 408 0.10 -2.06 -34.29
N GLY A 409 -0.69 -2.35 -35.33
CA GLY A 409 -0.23 -2.42 -36.71
C GLY A 409 0.34 -3.79 -37.15
N GLY A 410 0.42 -4.78 -36.24
CA GLY A 410 0.79 -6.16 -36.58
C GLY A 410 -0.39 -6.97 -37.11
N ASN A 411 -0.08 -8.10 -37.80
CA ASN A 411 -1.10 -9.05 -38.21
C ASN A 411 -1.76 -9.70 -37.00
N SER A 412 -3.08 -9.90 -37.05
CA SER A 412 -3.79 -10.66 -36.02
C SER A 412 -3.24 -12.08 -35.91
N LEU A 413 -2.99 -12.54 -34.69
CA LEU A 413 -2.56 -13.91 -34.43
C LEU A 413 -3.72 -14.89 -34.66
N THR A 414 -3.41 -16.02 -35.28
CA THR A 414 -4.36 -17.12 -35.39
C THR A 414 -4.46 -17.88 -34.06
N SER A 415 -5.57 -18.58 -33.83
CA SER A 415 -5.74 -19.40 -32.61
C SER A 415 -4.63 -20.44 -32.44
N ILE A 416 -4.11 -21.00 -33.54
CA ILE A 416 -3.00 -21.96 -33.52
C ILE A 416 -1.72 -21.27 -33.04
N GLN A 417 -1.41 -20.08 -33.57
CA GLN A 417 -0.23 -19.31 -33.15
C GLN A 417 -0.33 -18.90 -31.67
N GLN A 418 -1.51 -18.45 -31.22
CA GLN A 418 -1.75 -18.10 -29.82
C GLN A 418 -1.50 -19.30 -28.90
N LYS A 419 -1.96 -20.50 -29.28
CA LYS A 419 -1.73 -21.73 -28.55
C LYS A 419 -0.24 -22.07 -28.48
N GLU A 420 0.43 -22.13 -29.64
CA GLU A 420 1.85 -22.51 -29.73
C GLU A 420 2.75 -21.54 -28.97
N ASN A 421 2.51 -20.23 -29.11
CA ASN A 421 3.24 -19.20 -28.39
C ASN A 421 3.05 -19.33 -26.86
N THR A 422 1.82 -19.63 -26.42
CA THR A 422 1.52 -19.84 -25.00
C THR A 422 2.23 -21.07 -24.46
N LEU A 423 2.24 -22.19 -25.19
CA LEU A 423 2.97 -23.39 -24.83
C LEU A 423 4.49 -23.13 -24.74
N ASP A 424 5.04 -22.42 -25.72
CA ASP A 424 6.45 -22.04 -25.75
C ASP A 424 6.84 -21.17 -24.55
N PHE A 425 6.02 -20.18 -24.18
CA PHE A 425 6.26 -19.33 -23.01
C PHE A 425 6.45 -20.15 -21.73
N PHE A 426 5.54 -21.09 -21.45
CA PHE A 426 5.57 -21.88 -20.22
C PHE A 426 6.54 -23.06 -20.26
N SER A 427 7.00 -23.49 -21.45
CA SER A 427 7.93 -24.61 -21.59
C SER A 427 9.26 -24.37 -20.89
N GLY A 428 9.73 -23.10 -20.89
CA GLY A 428 10.98 -22.69 -20.26
C GLY A 428 10.91 -22.45 -18.74
N LEU A 429 9.72 -22.51 -18.15
CA LEU A 429 9.56 -22.22 -16.73
C LEU A 429 9.70 -23.47 -15.84
N THR A 430 10.21 -23.25 -14.63
CA THR A 430 10.48 -24.32 -13.66
C THR A 430 9.23 -25.11 -13.29
N SER A 431 9.34 -26.44 -13.28
CA SER A 431 8.31 -27.34 -12.81
C SER A 431 8.25 -27.34 -11.29
N THR A 432 7.12 -26.92 -10.73
CA THR A 432 6.88 -26.89 -9.28
C THR A 432 5.40 -26.97 -8.95
N SER A 433 5.06 -27.52 -7.80
CA SER A 433 3.69 -27.49 -7.28
C SER A 433 3.31 -26.15 -6.61
N TYR A 434 4.27 -25.24 -6.45
CA TYR A 434 4.07 -23.91 -5.85
C TYR A 434 3.78 -22.83 -6.88
N ALA A 435 3.45 -23.21 -8.11
CA ALA A 435 3.02 -22.28 -9.15
C ALA A 435 1.76 -22.78 -9.87
N VAL A 436 1.00 -21.86 -10.44
CA VAL A 436 -0.21 -22.09 -11.24
C VAL A 436 -0.12 -21.26 -12.49
N PHE A 437 -0.31 -21.90 -13.65
CA PHE A 437 -0.28 -21.27 -14.97
C PHE A 437 -1.70 -21.16 -15.53
N ASP A 438 -2.07 -19.98 -15.98
CA ASP A 438 -3.33 -19.75 -16.71
C ASP A 438 -3.08 -19.53 -18.21
N SER A 439 -4.14 -19.60 -19.02
CA SER A 439 -4.01 -19.57 -20.47
C SER A 439 -4.13 -18.18 -21.10
N GLY A 440 -4.28 -17.08 -20.31
CA GLY A 440 -4.32 -15.87 -21.06
C GLY A 440 -4.89 -14.58 -20.48
N TYR A 441 -5.46 -13.78 -21.39
CA TYR A 441 -5.88 -12.41 -21.19
C TYR A 441 -7.39 -12.23 -21.35
N LYS A 442 -8.00 -11.47 -20.45
CA LYS A 442 -9.38 -11.00 -20.55
C LYS A 442 -9.44 -9.52 -20.97
N TYR A 443 -10.52 -9.13 -21.64
CA TYR A 443 -10.79 -7.77 -22.05
C TYR A 443 -11.74 -7.12 -21.05
N VAL A 444 -11.29 -6.04 -20.41
CA VAL A 444 -12.03 -5.34 -19.34
C VAL A 444 -12.15 -3.86 -19.66
N TYR A 445 -13.17 -3.22 -19.07
CA TYR A 445 -13.31 -1.77 -19.11
C TYR A 445 -12.51 -1.13 -17.99
N ASP A 446 -11.55 -0.29 -18.37
CA ASP A 446 -10.79 0.57 -17.47
C ASP A 446 -11.53 1.90 -17.29
N ARG A 447 -12.23 2.04 -16.18
CA ARG A 447 -13.02 3.23 -15.86
C ARG A 447 -12.19 4.48 -15.58
N PHE A 448 -10.88 4.34 -15.31
CA PHE A 448 -10.00 5.45 -15.00
C PHE A 448 -9.52 6.16 -16.28
N SER A 449 -9.33 5.41 -17.35
CA SER A 449 -8.90 5.92 -18.65
C SER A 449 -10.02 5.96 -19.69
N ASP A 450 -11.24 5.54 -19.33
CA ASP A 450 -12.40 5.39 -20.26
C ASP A 450 -12.05 4.56 -21.50
N LYS A 451 -11.35 3.44 -21.28
CA LYS A 451 -10.86 2.56 -22.35
C LYS A 451 -11.05 1.08 -22.01
N TYR A 452 -11.17 0.27 -23.04
CA TYR A 452 -11.08 -1.17 -22.87
C TYR A 452 -9.63 -1.65 -23.01
N ARG A 453 -9.20 -2.53 -22.10
CA ARG A 453 -7.84 -3.08 -22.07
C ARG A 453 -7.85 -4.59 -21.94
N TYR A 454 -6.80 -5.23 -22.45
CA TYR A 454 -6.52 -6.61 -22.14
C TYR A 454 -5.62 -6.67 -20.90
N ILE A 455 -6.03 -7.46 -19.91
CA ILE A 455 -5.24 -7.73 -18.71
C ILE A 455 -5.06 -9.23 -18.51
N PRO A 456 -3.94 -9.67 -17.92
CA PRO A 456 -3.70 -11.08 -17.64
C PRO A 456 -4.62 -11.61 -16.54
N CYS A 457 -4.90 -12.90 -16.55
CA CYS A 457 -5.84 -13.55 -15.64
C CYS A 457 -5.22 -14.10 -14.34
N ASN A 458 -3.92 -13.85 -14.06
CA ASN A 458 -3.30 -14.38 -12.84
C ASN A 458 -3.95 -13.85 -11.56
N GLY A 459 -4.39 -12.59 -11.54
CA GLY A 459 -5.14 -12.01 -10.44
C GLY A 459 -6.53 -12.66 -10.26
N ASP A 460 -7.20 -13.01 -11.36
CA ASP A 460 -8.49 -13.72 -11.32
C ASP A 460 -8.32 -15.15 -10.82
N THR A 461 -7.32 -15.88 -11.34
CA THR A 461 -7.07 -17.27 -10.95
C THR A 461 -6.75 -17.38 -9.47
N ALA A 462 -5.94 -16.45 -8.94
CA ALA A 462 -5.70 -16.31 -7.52
C ALA A 462 -6.98 -15.89 -6.75
N GLY A 463 -7.73 -14.94 -7.29
CA GLY A 463 -8.98 -14.46 -6.73
C GLY A 463 -10.06 -15.54 -6.63
N LEU A 464 -10.16 -16.43 -7.63
CA LEU A 464 -11.06 -17.58 -7.57
C LEU A 464 -10.69 -18.54 -6.43
N CYS A 465 -9.42 -18.67 -6.10
CA CYS A 465 -8.99 -19.41 -4.90
C CYS A 465 -9.52 -18.73 -3.62
N VAL A 466 -9.46 -17.39 -3.54
CA VAL A 466 -10.02 -16.63 -2.40
C VAL A 466 -11.52 -16.80 -2.31
N ALA A 467 -12.24 -16.58 -3.43
CA ALA A 467 -13.70 -16.73 -3.47
C ALA A 467 -14.14 -18.14 -3.07
N THR A 468 -13.38 -19.17 -3.46
CA THR A 468 -13.63 -20.56 -3.07
C THR A 468 -13.48 -20.75 -1.56
N SER A 469 -12.45 -20.18 -0.95
CA SER A 469 -12.24 -20.24 0.51
C SER A 469 -13.33 -19.51 1.29
N ASN A 470 -13.84 -18.42 0.77
CA ASN A 470 -14.90 -17.63 1.42
C ASN A 470 -16.26 -18.36 1.41
N VAL A 471 -16.52 -19.21 0.39
CA VAL A 471 -17.81 -19.91 0.22
C VAL A 471 -17.75 -21.34 0.74
N GLN A 472 -16.58 -21.96 0.65
CA GLN A 472 -16.34 -23.36 1.07
C GLN A 472 -15.04 -23.42 1.87
N GLU A 473 -14.03 -24.17 1.39
CA GLU A 473 -12.76 -24.39 2.08
C GLU A 473 -11.59 -24.32 1.08
N ASP A 474 -10.38 -24.13 1.58
CA ASP A 474 -9.16 -24.01 0.78
C ASP A 474 -8.87 -25.23 -0.11
N TRP A 475 -9.33 -26.40 0.29
CA TRP A 475 -9.13 -27.68 -0.40
C TRP A 475 -10.18 -27.99 -1.46
N TYR A 476 -11.06 -27.05 -1.79
CA TYR A 476 -11.95 -27.20 -2.94
C TYR A 476 -11.29 -26.62 -4.20
N SER A 477 -11.56 -27.27 -5.34
CA SER A 477 -11.06 -26.78 -6.64
C SER A 477 -11.69 -25.42 -6.99
N PRO A 478 -10.90 -24.40 -7.36
CA PRO A 478 -11.41 -23.10 -7.78
C PRO A 478 -12.00 -23.11 -9.19
N ALA A 479 -11.83 -24.21 -9.94
CA ALA A 479 -12.22 -24.34 -11.33
C ALA A 479 -13.67 -24.86 -11.48
N GLY A 480 -14.18 -24.77 -12.70
CA GLY A 480 -15.46 -25.32 -13.13
C GLY A 480 -16.61 -24.33 -13.03
N LEU A 481 -17.80 -24.80 -13.46
CA LEU A 481 -18.97 -23.93 -13.66
C LEU A 481 -19.51 -23.29 -12.40
N ASN A 482 -19.32 -23.93 -11.26
CA ASN A 482 -19.88 -23.46 -9.99
C ASN A 482 -19.03 -22.41 -9.30
N ARG A 483 -17.72 -22.39 -9.53
CA ARG A 483 -16.76 -21.56 -8.80
C ARG A 483 -15.76 -20.83 -9.69
N GLY A 484 -15.53 -21.32 -10.91
CA GLY A 484 -14.49 -20.81 -11.81
C GLY A 484 -14.90 -19.61 -12.67
N GLY A 485 -16.05 -18.96 -12.42
CA GLY A 485 -16.53 -17.81 -13.18
C GLY A 485 -15.64 -16.58 -13.01
N ILE A 486 -15.10 -16.05 -14.11
CA ILE A 486 -14.21 -14.88 -14.11
C ILE A 486 -15.04 -13.60 -14.15
N LEU A 487 -14.76 -12.70 -13.20
CA LEU A 487 -15.46 -11.42 -13.06
C LEU A 487 -14.99 -10.40 -14.12
N ASN A 488 -15.85 -9.43 -14.42
CA ASN A 488 -15.56 -8.25 -15.25
C ASN A 488 -15.00 -8.54 -16.66
N ALA A 489 -15.14 -9.76 -17.18
CA ALA A 489 -14.59 -10.13 -18.48
C ALA A 489 -15.63 -9.97 -19.60
N VAL A 490 -15.33 -9.12 -20.58
CA VAL A 490 -16.17 -8.93 -21.79
C VAL A 490 -15.88 -10.02 -22.82
N LYS A 491 -14.62 -10.34 -23.06
CA LYS A 491 -14.14 -11.38 -23.96
C LYS A 491 -12.73 -11.82 -23.58
N LEU A 492 -12.28 -12.94 -24.15
CA LEU A 492 -10.91 -13.40 -24.04
C LEU A 492 -10.09 -12.97 -25.28
N ALA A 493 -8.79 -12.76 -25.10
CA ALA A 493 -7.84 -12.59 -26.20
C ALA A 493 -7.67 -13.88 -26.99
N TYR A 494 -7.59 -15.00 -26.27
CA TYR A 494 -7.52 -16.36 -26.80
C TYR A 494 -8.60 -17.22 -26.15
N ASN A 495 -9.49 -17.81 -26.94
CA ASN A 495 -10.54 -18.72 -26.47
C ASN A 495 -10.23 -20.13 -26.99
N PRO A 496 -9.62 -21.02 -26.20
CA PRO A 496 -9.18 -22.33 -26.64
C PRO A 496 -10.38 -23.25 -26.96
N ASN A 497 -10.34 -23.92 -28.10
CA ASN A 497 -11.27 -24.98 -28.47
C ASN A 497 -11.00 -26.26 -27.64
N LYS A 498 -11.78 -27.33 -27.83
CA LYS A 498 -11.63 -28.56 -27.01
C LYS A 498 -10.24 -29.18 -27.17
N ALA A 499 -9.73 -29.29 -28.40
CA ALA A 499 -8.42 -29.88 -28.65
C ALA A 499 -7.29 -29.03 -28.06
N ASP A 500 -7.39 -27.71 -28.22
CA ASP A 500 -6.43 -26.78 -27.61
C ASP A 500 -6.43 -26.89 -26.08
N ARG A 501 -7.62 -27.00 -25.45
CA ARG A 501 -7.73 -27.18 -23.99
C ARG A 501 -7.08 -28.47 -23.51
N ASP A 502 -7.25 -29.56 -24.27
CA ASP A 502 -6.63 -30.84 -23.93
C ASP A 502 -5.10 -30.74 -23.97
N GLU A 503 -4.55 -30.05 -25.00
CA GLU A 503 -3.09 -29.85 -25.13
C GLU A 503 -2.53 -28.89 -24.08
N LEU A 504 -3.18 -27.74 -23.82
CA LEU A 504 -2.81 -26.82 -22.75
C LEU A 504 -2.80 -27.52 -21.40
N TYR A 505 -3.86 -28.29 -21.10
CA TYR A 505 -4.00 -28.98 -19.82
C TYR A 505 -2.95 -30.11 -19.65
N GLN A 506 -2.56 -30.81 -20.73
CA GLN A 506 -1.45 -31.76 -20.68
C GLN A 506 -0.12 -31.06 -20.33
N ASN A 507 0.07 -29.82 -20.80
CA ASN A 507 1.24 -29.00 -20.53
C ASN A 507 1.14 -28.14 -19.27
N ARG A 508 0.31 -28.52 -18.29
CA ARG A 508 0.20 -27.86 -16.96
C ARG A 508 -0.45 -26.47 -17.00
N ILE A 509 -1.03 -26.05 -18.09
CA ILE A 509 -1.66 -24.75 -18.26
C ILE A 509 -3.16 -24.92 -18.04
N ASN A 510 -3.74 -24.11 -17.15
CA ASN A 510 -5.17 -24.13 -16.86
C ASN A 510 -5.92 -23.30 -17.90
N PRO A 511 -6.74 -23.91 -18.76
CA PRO A 511 -7.43 -23.16 -19.80
C PRO A 511 -8.54 -22.30 -19.19
N ILE A 512 -8.58 -21.05 -19.65
CA ILE A 512 -9.70 -20.14 -19.42
C ILE A 512 -10.50 -20.11 -20.72
N THR A 513 -11.79 -20.38 -20.67
CA THR A 513 -12.63 -20.55 -21.86
C THR A 513 -13.99 -19.89 -21.70
N SER A 514 -14.51 -19.39 -22.79
CA SER A 514 -15.90 -18.90 -22.85
C SER A 514 -16.81 -20.04 -23.30
N LEU A 515 -17.66 -20.49 -22.41
CA LEU A 515 -18.64 -21.55 -22.68
C LEU A 515 -19.98 -20.95 -23.02
N LYS A 516 -20.65 -21.46 -24.06
CA LYS A 516 -21.98 -20.98 -24.48
C LYS A 516 -22.98 -21.04 -23.33
N GLY A 517 -23.55 -19.90 -22.98
CA GLY A 517 -24.57 -19.79 -21.92
C GLY A 517 -24.05 -19.84 -20.49
N GLN A 518 -22.73 -19.92 -20.28
CA GLN A 518 -22.13 -20.10 -18.96
C GLN A 518 -21.02 -19.07 -18.64
N GLY A 519 -20.71 -18.18 -19.58
CA GLY A 519 -19.71 -17.13 -19.41
C GLY A 519 -18.27 -17.60 -19.53
N ILE A 520 -17.35 -16.75 -19.07
CA ILE A 520 -15.90 -17.01 -19.07
C ILE A 520 -15.53 -17.71 -17.78
N THR A 521 -14.87 -18.85 -17.88
CA THR A 521 -14.66 -19.75 -16.75
C THR A 521 -13.26 -20.35 -16.79
N LEU A 522 -12.62 -20.47 -15.62
CA LEU A 522 -11.41 -21.26 -15.42
C LEU A 522 -11.79 -22.75 -15.50
N PHE A 523 -11.20 -23.47 -16.45
CA PHE A 523 -11.55 -24.87 -16.76
C PHE A 523 -10.38 -25.82 -16.54
N GLY A 524 -9.58 -25.61 -15.48
CA GLY A 524 -8.47 -26.44 -15.07
C GLY A 524 -8.01 -26.10 -13.66
N ASP A 525 -7.48 -27.11 -12.95
CA ASP A 525 -7.03 -27.00 -11.55
C ASP A 525 -5.63 -27.61 -11.31
N LYS A 526 -4.77 -27.59 -12.33
CA LYS A 526 -3.39 -28.08 -12.24
C LYS A 526 -2.44 -27.04 -11.65
N THR A 527 -1.46 -27.54 -10.88
CA THR A 527 -0.24 -26.80 -10.57
C THR A 527 0.76 -26.89 -11.73
N ALA A 528 1.84 -26.13 -11.68
CA ALA A 528 2.91 -26.17 -12.67
C ALA A 528 3.82 -27.42 -12.56
N LEU A 529 3.46 -28.43 -11.77
CA LEU A 529 4.22 -29.66 -11.61
C LEU A 529 4.04 -30.57 -12.81
N SER A 530 5.14 -30.97 -13.43
CA SER A 530 5.14 -31.85 -14.60
C SER A 530 5.04 -33.34 -14.24
N ALA A 531 5.61 -33.72 -13.09
CA ALA A 531 5.58 -35.11 -12.63
C ALA A 531 4.20 -35.45 -12.05
N PRO A 532 3.65 -36.65 -12.32
CA PRO A 532 2.44 -37.13 -11.67
C PRO A 532 2.63 -37.21 -10.15
N SER A 533 1.83 -36.48 -9.39
CA SER A 533 1.89 -36.41 -7.94
C SER A 533 0.52 -36.05 -7.36
N ALA A 534 0.34 -36.23 -6.06
CA ALA A 534 -0.81 -35.69 -5.35
C ALA A 534 -0.83 -34.15 -5.42
N PHE A 535 0.34 -33.51 -5.52
CA PHE A 535 0.53 -32.06 -5.58
C PHE A 535 0.39 -31.46 -6.98
N ASP A 536 0.00 -32.24 -7.98
CA ASP A 536 -0.27 -31.72 -9.33
C ASP A 536 -1.61 -30.95 -9.43
N ARG A 537 -2.35 -30.83 -8.30
CA ARG A 537 -3.64 -30.14 -8.19
C ARG A 537 -3.58 -28.96 -7.24
N ILE A 538 -4.22 -27.85 -7.64
CA ILE A 538 -4.30 -26.61 -6.83
C ILE A 538 -4.95 -26.91 -5.48
N ASN A 539 -6.07 -27.62 -5.45
CA ASN A 539 -6.81 -27.91 -4.23
C ASN A 539 -5.99 -28.73 -3.24
N VAL A 540 -5.22 -29.72 -3.69
CA VAL A 540 -4.37 -30.54 -2.81
C VAL A 540 -3.19 -29.72 -2.28
N ARG A 541 -2.52 -28.92 -3.15
CA ARG A 541 -1.43 -28.06 -2.68
C ARG A 541 -1.93 -27.06 -1.65
N ARG A 542 -3.07 -26.43 -1.85
CA ARG A 542 -3.68 -25.51 -0.89
C ARG A 542 -4.05 -26.19 0.43
N LEU A 543 -4.60 -27.41 0.37
CA LEU A 543 -4.83 -28.20 1.55
C LEU A 543 -3.55 -28.36 2.38
N PHE A 544 -2.45 -28.79 1.75
CA PHE A 544 -1.19 -29.00 2.48
C PHE A 544 -0.61 -27.70 3.04
N LEU A 545 -0.67 -26.59 2.31
CA LEU A 545 -0.22 -25.29 2.84
C LEU A 545 -1.02 -24.88 4.08
N ASN A 546 -2.33 -25.12 4.10
CA ASN A 546 -3.17 -24.85 5.25
C ASN A 546 -2.81 -25.76 6.43
N LEU A 547 -2.63 -27.07 6.17
CA LEU A 547 -2.20 -28.04 7.20
C LEU A 547 -0.83 -27.66 7.78
N GLU A 548 0.14 -27.32 6.93
CA GLU A 548 1.50 -26.93 7.32
C GLU A 548 1.50 -25.64 8.17
N LYS A 549 0.74 -24.61 7.76
CA LYS A 549 0.58 -23.37 8.55
C LYS A 549 -0.04 -23.64 9.92
N ARG A 550 -1.04 -24.52 10.00
CA ARG A 550 -1.69 -24.87 11.26
C ARG A 550 -0.79 -25.70 12.17
N ALA A 551 -0.08 -26.69 11.60
CA ALA A 551 0.86 -27.51 12.34
C ALA A 551 2.02 -26.67 12.89
N ARG A 552 2.54 -25.72 12.11
CA ARG A 552 3.59 -24.78 12.54
C ARG A 552 3.12 -23.96 13.75
N ARG A 553 1.93 -23.34 13.71
CA ARG A 553 1.39 -22.57 14.83
C ARG A 553 1.19 -23.40 16.10
N LEU A 554 0.79 -24.67 15.95
CA LEU A 554 0.69 -25.58 17.09
C LEU A 554 2.08 -25.93 17.65
N ALA A 555 3.06 -26.15 16.77
CA ALA A 555 4.44 -26.45 17.15
C ALA A 555 5.14 -25.28 17.85
N GLU A 556 4.89 -24.03 17.40
CA GLU A 556 5.39 -22.82 18.06
C GLU A 556 4.93 -22.71 19.53
N GLY A 557 3.73 -23.18 19.84
CA GLY A 557 3.21 -23.22 21.21
C GLY A 557 3.84 -24.29 22.10
N VAL A 558 4.63 -25.20 21.52
CA VAL A 558 5.33 -26.28 22.26
C VAL A 558 6.84 -26.03 22.34
N LEU A 559 7.35 -25.02 21.63
CA LEU A 559 8.77 -24.62 21.71
C LEU A 559 9.14 -24.24 23.15
N PHE A 560 10.28 -24.73 23.60
CA PHE A 560 10.82 -24.55 24.95
C PHE A 560 10.06 -25.27 26.09
N GLU A 561 9.02 -26.05 25.78
CA GLU A 561 8.37 -26.90 26.75
C GLU A 561 9.21 -28.19 27.00
N GLN A 562 8.88 -28.91 28.07
CA GLN A 562 9.56 -30.15 28.39
C GLN A 562 9.21 -31.26 27.36
N ASN A 563 10.23 -31.93 26.82
CA ASN A 563 10.03 -33.02 25.85
C ASN A 563 9.66 -34.32 26.57
N ASP A 564 8.47 -34.36 27.13
CA ASP A 564 7.92 -35.55 27.83
C ASP A 564 6.73 -36.17 27.07
N ALA A 565 6.27 -37.31 27.53
CA ALA A 565 5.14 -38.02 26.94
C ALA A 565 3.83 -37.18 26.99
N THR A 566 3.68 -36.33 28.00
CA THR A 566 2.49 -35.51 28.20
C THR A 566 2.42 -34.40 27.15
N THR A 567 3.53 -33.72 26.92
CA THR A 567 3.66 -32.65 25.89
C THR A 567 3.44 -33.25 24.49
N ARG A 568 4.06 -34.40 24.19
CA ARG A 568 3.87 -35.09 22.90
C ARG A 568 2.42 -35.52 22.67
N ALA A 569 1.78 -36.11 23.69
CA ALA A 569 0.37 -36.49 23.61
C ALA A 569 -0.57 -35.29 23.47
N GLY A 570 -0.27 -34.17 24.14
CA GLY A 570 -1.00 -32.90 24.01
C GLY A 570 -0.95 -32.36 22.60
N PHE A 571 0.24 -32.26 22.00
CA PHE A 571 0.44 -31.85 20.61
C PHE A 571 -0.28 -32.78 19.62
N ALA A 572 -0.09 -34.08 19.74
CA ALA A 572 -0.77 -35.08 18.90
C ALA A 572 -2.29 -34.97 18.99
N SER A 573 -2.84 -34.79 20.21
CA SER A 573 -4.29 -34.62 20.43
C SER A 573 -4.83 -33.35 19.75
N ALA A 574 -4.14 -32.22 19.88
CA ALA A 574 -4.53 -30.98 19.24
C ALA A 574 -4.55 -31.11 17.71
N LEU A 575 -3.51 -31.74 17.16
CA LEU A 575 -3.39 -31.97 15.72
C LEU A 575 -4.42 -32.97 15.19
N ASN A 576 -4.68 -34.08 15.92
CA ASN A 576 -5.72 -35.02 15.59
C ASN A 576 -7.11 -34.38 15.59
N SER A 577 -7.42 -33.52 16.55
CA SER A 577 -8.69 -32.77 16.59
C SER A 577 -8.87 -31.91 15.38
N TYR A 578 -7.82 -31.17 14.95
CA TYR A 578 -7.84 -30.34 13.75
C TYR A 578 -7.99 -31.20 12.48
N LEU A 579 -7.25 -32.29 12.34
CA LEU A 579 -7.34 -33.14 11.15
C LEU A 579 -8.70 -33.86 11.06
N ALA A 580 -9.34 -34.19 12.18
CA ALA A 580 -10.70 -34.70 12.21
C ALA A 580 -11.72 -33.66 11.72
N GLU A 581 -11.55 -32.38 12.05
CA GLU A 581 -12.35 -31.30 11.49
C GLU A 581 -12.18 -31.19 9.97
N VAL A 582 -10.93 -31.21 9.47
CA VAL A 582 -10.62 -31.21 8.04
C VAL A 582 -11.23 -32.42 7.33
N GLN A 583 -11.22 -33.60 7.96
CA GLN A 583 -11.86 -34.81 7.45
C GLN A 583 -13.39 -34.64 7.36
N ALA A 584 -14.03 -34.14 8.42
CA ALA A 584 -15.46 -33.87 8.43
C ALA A 584 -15.90 -32.90 7.34
N ARG A 585 -15.02 -31.92 7.00
CA ARG A 585 -15.19 -30.95 5.90
C ARG A 585 -14.68 -31.44 4.54
N ARG A 586 -14.41 -32.76 4.39
CA ARG A 586 -13.99 -33.42 3.14
C ARG A 586 -12.64 -33.00 2.59
N GLY A 587 -11.72 -32.49 3.41
CA GLY A 587 -10.36 -32.14 2.99
C GLY A 587 -9.48 -33.38 2.82
N VAL A 588 -9.62 -34.32 3.75
CA VAL A 588 -8.88 -35.58 3.75
C VAL A 588 -9.84 -36.77 3.87
N THR A 589 -9.47 -37.92 3.31
CA THR A 589 -10.23 -39.15 3.44
C THR A 589 -9.78 -39.95 4.69
N ASP A 590 -8.50 -39.84 5.05
CA ASP A 590 -7.89 -40.53 6.16
C ASP A 590 -6.62 -39.82 6.61
N PHE A 591 -6.25 -39.92 7.88
CA PHE A 591 -5.03 -39.33 8.42
C PHE A 591 -4.48 -40.17 9.59
N LEU A 592 -3.19 -40.00 9.85
CA LEU A 592 -2.49 -40.58 10.98
C LEU A 592 -1.43 -39.62 11.50
N VAL A 593 -1.43 -39.37 12.79
CA VAL A 593 -0.41 -38.57 13.47
C VAL A 593 0.41 -39.48 14.35
N VAL A 594 1.72 -39.53 14.15
CA VAL A 594 2.67 -40.28 14.97
C VAL A 594 3.56 -39.28 15.70
N CYS A 595 3.43 -39.22 17.00
CA CYS A 595 4.24 -38.37 17.88
C CYS A 595 4.35 -39.06 19.25
N ASP A 596 5.03 -40.17 19.26
CA ASP A 596 5.20 -41.02 20.42
C ASP A 596 6.66 -41.51 20.56
N GLU A 597 6.89 -42.54 21.35
CA GLU A 597 8.23 -43.10 21.60
C GLU A 597 8.84 -43.78 20.37
N SER A 598 8.03 -44.10 19.34
CA SER A 598 8.53 -44.76 18.13
C SER A 598 9.34 -43.82 17.24
N ASN A 599 8.98 -42.53 17.19
CA ASN A 599 9.71 -41.51 16.45
C ASN A 599 10.45 -40.49 17.34
N ASN A 600 10.22 -40.48 18.67
CA ASN A 600 10.97 -39.70 19.65
C ASN A 600 11.74 -40.63 20.57
N THR A 601 12.79 -41.25 20.03
CA THR A 601 13.70 -42.14 20.81
C THR A 601 14.53 -41.34 21.80
N ALA A 602 15.18 -42.01 22.76
CA ALA A 602 16.08 -41.35 23.71
C ALA A 602 17.15 -40.51 23.02
N ASP A 603 17.71 -40.95 21.90
CA ASP A 603 18.70 -40.21 21.12
C ASP A 603 18.14 -38.91 20.49
N VAL A 604 16.85 -38.90 20.11
CA VAL A 604 16.15 -37.68 19.59
C VAL A 604 15.93 -36.69 20.72
N ILE A 605 15.49 -37.20 21.87
CA ILE A 605 15.25 -36.38 23.07
C ILE A 605 16.56 -35.78 23.59
N ASP A 606 17.65 -36.54 23.60
CA ASP A 606 18.97 -36.10 24.05
C ASP A 606 19.57 -34.99 23.11
N ARG A 607 19.13 -34.96 21.86
CA ARG A 607 19.48 -33.86 20.92
C ARG A 607 18.56 -32.64 21.05
N ASN A 608 17.64 -32.62 22.01
CA ASN A 608 16.61 -31.58 22.17
C ASN A 608 15.69 -31.46 20.96
N GLU A 609 15.45 -32.57 20.25
CA GLU A 609 14.59 -32.61 19.07
C GLU A 609 13.22 -33.17 19.45
N PHE A 610 12.18 -32.65 18.78
CA PHE A 610 10.81 -33.11 18.85
C PHE A 610 10.35 -33.46 17.44
N VAL A 611 9.95 -34.72 17.22
CA VAL A 611 9.56 -35.23 15.90
C VAL A 611 8.08 -35.62 15.90
N ALA A 612 7.33 -35.07 14.97
CA ALA A 612 5.95 -35.49 14.69
C ALA A 612 5.81 -35.79 13.20
N GLU A 613 5.25 -36.97 12.90
CA GLU A 613 4.96 -37.38 11.52
C GLU A 613 3.47 -37.36 11.27
N ILE A 614 3.07 -36.72 10.15
CA ILE A 614 1.68 -36.55 9.79
C ILE A 614 1.45 -37.18 8.41
N TYR A 615 0.68 -38.27 8.39
CA TYR A 615 0.30 -38.95 7.17
C TYR A 615 -1.12 -38.56 6.78
N VAL A 616 -1.30 -38.09 5.54
CA VAL A 616 -2.59 -37.56 5.06
C VAL A 616 -2.95 -38.17 3.70
N LYS A 617 -4.19 -38.64 3.56
CA LYS A 617 -4.76 -39.03 2.27
C LYS A 617 -5.71 -37.95 1.78
N PRO A 618 -5.28 -37.06 0.86
CA PRO A 618 -6.11 -35.95 0.40
C PRO A 618 -7.30 -36.42 -0.45
N THR A 619 -8.40 -35.69 -0.35
CA THR A 619 -9.54 -35.86 -1.26
C THR A 619 -9.21 -35.24 -2.62
N ARG A 620 -9.47 -35.99 -3.71
CA ARG A 620 -9.20 -35.52 -5.08
C ARG A 620 -10.45 -34.95 -5.74
N SER A 621 -10.28 -33.92 -6.57
CA SER A 621 -11.34 -33.39 -7.45
C SER A 621 -11.69 -34.37 -8.56
N ILE A 622 -12.94 -34.37 -9.00
CA ILE A 622 -13.41 -35.15 -10.15
C ILE A 622 -13.13 -34.35 -11.42
N ASN A 623 -12.25 -34.85 -12.28
CA ASN A 623 -11.88 -34.18 -13.52
C ASN A 623 -12.45 -34.85 -14.77
N PHE A 624 -12.77 -36.15 -14.67
CA PHE A 624 -13.31 -36.93 -15.80
C PHE A 624 -14.56 -37.68 -15.36
N ILE A 625 -15.63 -37.53 -16.10
CA ILE A 625 -16.90 -38.22 -15.88
C ILE A 625 -17.24 -38.99 -17.17
N THR A 626 -17.32 -40.31 -17.07
CA THR A 626 -17.80 -41.17 -18.16
C THR A 626 -19.23 -41.60 -17.84
N VAL A 627 -20.15 -41.28 -18.73
CA VAL A 627 -21.55 -41.71 -18.64
C VAL A 627 -21.84 -42.62 -19.83
N THR A 628 -22.16 -43.86 -19.56
CA THR A 628 -22.52 -44.82 -20.61
C THR A 628 -24.02 -45.02 -20.65
N PHE A 629 -24.61 -44.71 -21.79
CA PHE A 629 -26.00 -45.02 -22.04
C PHE A 629 -26.08 -46.32 -22.85
N THR A 630 -26.76 -47.36 -22.27
CA THR A 630 -26.96 -48.62 -22.96
C THR A 630 -28.43 -48.72 -23.37
N ALA A 631 -28.67 -48.76 -24.68
CA ALA A 631 -30.00 -49.04 -25.18
C ALA A 631 -30.28 -50.55 -25.19
N THR A 632 -31.32 -50.98 -24.50
CA THR A 632 -31.72 -52.38 -24.43
C THR A 632 -32.95 -52.63 -25.31
N LYS A 633 -33.09 -53.88 -25.77
CA LYS A 633 -34.28 -54.31 -26.50
C LYS A 633 -35.48 -54.38 -25.56
N THR A 634 -36.65 -54.09 -26.06
CA THR A 634 -37.90 -54.21 -25.31
C THR A 634 -38.09 -55.66 -24.83
N GLY A 635 -38.24 -55.83 -23.51
CA GLY A 635 -38.44 -57.15 -22.89
C GLY A 635 -37.22 -57.75 -22.15
N VAL A 636 -36.05 -57.09 -22.19
CA VAL A 636 -34.87 -57.52 -21.39
C VAL A 636 -34.93 -56.85 -20.02
N SER A 637 -34.77 -57.59 -18.93
CA SER A 637 -34.71 -57.04 -17.57
C SER A 637 -33.39 -56.30 -17.36
N PHE A 638 -33.39 -55.14 -16.65
CA PHE A 638 -32.17 -54.37 -16.38
C PHE A 638 -31.13 -55.17 -15.57
N SER A 639 -31.59 -56.17 -14.74
CA SER A 639 -30.67 -57.07 -14.01
C SER A 639 -29.88 -57.99 -14.93
N GLU A 640 -30.40 -58.31 -16.13
CA GLU A 640 -29.76 -59.18 -17.11
C GLU A 640 -28.73 -58.41 -17.97
N VAL A 641 -28.93 -57.09 -18.14
CA VAL A 641 -28.01 -56.22 -18.87
C VAL A 641 -26.80 -55.84 -18.02
N VAL A 642 -26.95 -55.70 -16.72
CA VAL A 642 -25.87 -55.27 -15.79
C VAL A 642 -24.89 -56.44 -15.47
N GLY A 643 -25.25 -57.69 -15.76
CA GLY A 643 -24.30 -58.82 -15.77
C GLY A 643 -23.55 -59.09 -14.45
N ARG A 644 -24.15 -58.76 -13.31
CA ARG A 644 -23.56 -58.98 -12.00
C ARG A 644 -24.57 -59.62 -11.07
#